data_3c4c0c8f1cef177c76e76406ff6a20ca
#
_entry.id   3c4c0c8f1cef177c76e76406ff6a20ca
#
_cell.length_a   1.000
_cell.length_b   1.000
_cell.length_c   1.000
_cell.angle_alpha   90.00
_cell.angle_beta   90.00
_cell.angle_gamma   90.00
#
_symmetry.space_group_name_H-M   'P 1'
#
loop_
_entity.id
_entity.type
_entity.pdbx_description
1 polymer ?
#
loop_
_entity_poly.entity_id
_entity_poly.type
_entity_poly.pdbx_seq_one_letter_code
_entity_poly.pdbx_strand_id
1 'polypeptide(L)'
;MRLLTTLLLAAMTVFTASAQTELTNAEAKSLYKTTSKRWVSIHDPSVVYEPNLKRYYIFGSHKAGAYTTDFQNWTQANPTWSPDNNATAFVTPAVKKVKKGGVEVDFPQFNAMNWSAKSDAAYNINGNMWAPDVIWNEKMKKWCMYLSINGDSWHSSIVLLTANSITGPYTYQGPVVICGFKDSQHSYKDTDLELVIGTQSSLPARYNVGNGWGRRWPHTIDPTVFYDEEGLLWLVYGSWSGGIWMLQLDEETGLRDYDVAYPSTNGNSDGVTSDPYYGTKIGGGFYVSGEGPYIEHIGNHYYLFVSYGFFDPDGGYEMRVFRSEKPNGPYKDALNRSAIFTAYAMNYGAGTDTRGEKIMGAYNDWGFMTVGECAQGHNSIIAAEDGRTYLVYHTKYNNGTAGHQVKTHQVFLNKNGWLVAAPFEYNGEQTTDADVASKELVADEEIPGTYQLLIHKYKMDYKNMEEVTPVNITLHDDGTITGAYNGTWTRDEGTSYIAVKLAATVYNGVIINEQMDSRSIQATAITATANNGVNIWAYKMQPKYALAWQLNTQTVPLTNNAAFSRDTYLYNMVEDGSNVALTWTSSHPDIISNYGKYNPYGVEENTKVTLTARLDVPGYFWEQAYTVTAYSEANAEQRYDWKTGMVAHYGFDDDDLANTFDSEQKAALARRSTTKQPALEDGDPMRIGQVVHLNAGAVNRESYVKMDNPLLGDSLTEGATISFWVKRNDNNLWDALFAFVDGSAKLFMTGNCYTGFNDNAGKWLDINQPDTRETDNIAVGQWHLVTVVFSRKATSTTGGIAVYIDGAATKSDRYNGEVDGTTVTTRAAFDYNAVVDHLAKSKEFYLGRGSFWGSPDACFDDVIVFNRPLNLSQIMSLRNMQNRVFDFRSLAPAGLRGDVNGDGIVDVADISAIISAMAGETGALTSGNPDVNGDGSIDVADISTVISIMAS
;
A
#
# COMPACT_ATOMS: atom_id res chain seq x y z
N MET A 1 35.36 -51.93 28.09
CA MET A 1 34.89 -51.33 29.34
C MET A 1 35.53 -49.95 29.47
N ARG A 2 34.90 -48.96 28.90
CA ARG A 2 35.18 -47.52 29.14
C ARG A 2 33.86 -46.79 28.87
N LEU A 3 33.26 -46.33 29.95
CA LEU A 3 32.13 -45.38 29.89
C LEU A 3 32.59 -44.06 29.31
N LEU A 4 31.92 -43.58 28.25
CA LEU A 4 31.98 -42.18 27.87
C LEU A 4 30.67 -41.54 28.35
N THR A 5 30.81 -40.70 29.34
CA THR A 5 29.78 -39.81 29.84
C THR A 5 29.78 -38.59 28.93
N THR A 6 28.73 -38.42 28.15
CA THR A 6 28.52 -37.20 27.34
C THR A 6 27.80 -36.18 28.22
N LEU A 7 28.51 -35.14 28.65
CA LEU A 7 27.89 -33.95 29.23
C LEU A 7 27.17 -33.18 28.12
N LEU A 8 25.87 -33.12 28.14
CA LEU A 8 25.09 -32.10 27.42
C LEU A 8 25.23 -30.79 28.21
N LEU A 9 26.01 -29.87 27.72
CA LEU A 9 25.95 -28.46 28.13
C LEU A 9 24.73 -27.85 27.42
N ALA A 10 23.63 -27.74 28.10
CA ALA A 10 22.58 -26.83 27.71
C ALA A 10 23.11 -25.40 27.94
N ALA A 11 23.44 -24.70 26.88
CA ALA A 11 23.64 -23.26 26.92
C ALA A 11 22.29 -22.63 27.20
N MET A 12 21.94 -22.36 28.44
CA MET A 12 20.96 -21.37 28.81
C MET A 12 21.52 -20.01 28.36
N THR A 13 21.11 -19.51 27.22
CA THR A 13 21.17 -18.10 26.93
C THR A 13 20.26 -17.41 27.95
N VAL A 14 20.89 -16.83 28.96
CA VAL A 14 20.23 -15.88 29.85
C VAL A 14 19.96 -14.66 29.01
N PHE A 15 18.76 -14.58 28.45
CA PHE A 15 18.22 -13.28 28.04
C PHE A 15 18.14 -12.45 29.32
N THR A 16 19.02 -11.49 29.44
CA THR A 16 18.82 -10.38 30.38
C THR A 16 17.58 -9.66 29.85
N ALA A 17 16.40 -9.93 30.43
CA ALA A 17 15.23 -9.13 30.19
C ALA A 17 15.64 -7.68 30.53
N SER A 18 15.86 -6.89 29.54
CA SER A 18 15.97 -5.44 29.68
C SER A 18 14.67 -5.01 30.36
N ALA A 19 14.77 -4.26 31.45
CA ALA A 19 13.58 -3.79 32.16
C ALA A 19 12.73 -2.96 31.20
N GLN A 20 11.55 -3.45 30.88
CA GLN A 20 10.59 -2.71 30.04
C GLN A 20 10.12 -1.47 30.80
N THR A 21 9.90 -0.38 30.06
CA THR A 21 9.35 0.87 30.60
C THR A 21 7.84 0.91 30.37
N GLU A 22 7.08 1.14 31.43
CA GLU A 22 5.64 1.34 31.32
C GLU A 22 5.34 2.66 30.59
N LEU A 23 4.44 2.62 29.59
CA LEU A 23 3.90 3.78 28.90
C LEU A 23 2.51 4.06 29.43
N THR A 24 2.35 5.17 30.13
CA THR A 24 1.03 5.59 30.64
C THR A 24 0.12 6.11 29.53
N ASN A 25 -1.20 6.09 29.75
CA ASN A 25 -2.18 6.69 28.84
C ASN A 25 -1.90 8.18 28.54
N ALA A 26 -1.40 8.93 29.52
CA ALA A 26 -1.06 10.34 29.34
C ALA A 26 0.17 10.52 28.43
N GLU A 27 1.19 9.71 28.60
CA GLU A 27 2.37 9.69 27.73
C GLU A 27 2.01 9.24 26.33
N ALA A 28 1.25 8.16 26.17
CA ALA A 28 0.76 7.68 24.88
C ALA A 28 0.00 8.79 24.13
N LYS A 29 -0.90 9.49 24.82
CA LYS A 29 -1.61 10.64 24.25
C LYS A 29 -0.67 11.77 23.87
N SER A 30 0.40 12.00 24.63
CA SER A 30 1.38 13.05 24.32
C SER A 30 2.22 12.74 23.10
N LEU A 31 2.46 11.46 22.83
CA LEU A 31 3.19 10.97 21.66
C LEU A 31 2.34 10.92 20.39
N TYR A 32 1.01 10.80 20.53
CA TYR A 32 0.07 10.70 19.41
C TYR A 32 -0.62 12.05 19.15
N LYS A 33 0.14 13.02 18.65
CA LYS A 33 -0.39 14.33 18.31
C LYS A 33 -0.64 14.44 16.82
N THR A 34 -1.72 15.11 16.44
CA THR A 34 -1.91 15.53 15.06
C THR A 34 -0.85 16.56 14.70
N THR A 35 -0.20 16.36 13.57
CA THR A 35 0.64 17.34 12.91
C THR A 35 -0.15 17.97 11.78
N SER A 36 0.05 19.25 11.54
CA SER A 36 -0.62 19.96 10.46
C SER A 36 0.42 20.62 9.58
N LYS A 37 0.25 20.47 8.27
CA LYS A 37 1.01 21.18 7.25
C LYS A 37 0.08 22.11 6.50
N ARG A 38 0.64 23.14 5.89
CA ARG A 38 -0.13 24.03 5.03
C ARG A 38 0.40 23.91 3.61
N TRP A 39 -0.30 23.12 2.83
CA TRP A 39 0.00 22.91 1.42
C TRP A 39 -0.53 24.04 0.54
N VAL A 40 -0.01 24.10 -0.67
CA VAL A 40 -0.50 24.95 -1.76
C VAL A 40 -0.80 24.10 -2.99
N SER A 41 -1.71 24.58 -3.81
CA SER A 41 -2.04 23.97 -5.09
C SER A 41 -1.30 24.73 -6.19
N ILE A 42 -0.12 24.28 -6.55
CA ILE A 42 0.72 24.84 -7.61
C ILE A 42 1.16 23.69 -8.50
N HIS A 43 0.89 23.80 -9.79
CA HIS A 43 1.32 22.87 -10.82
C HIS A 43 2.73 23.22 -11.27
N ASP A 44 3.57 22.22 -11.58
CA ASP A 44 4.92 22.40 -12.11
C ASP A 44 5.83 23.27 -11.19
N PRO A 45 5.99 22.92 -9.90
CA PRO A 45 6.70 23.76 -8.96
C PRO A 45 8.21 23.75 -9.22
N SER A 46 8.79 24.90 -9.48
CA SER A 46 10.24 25.12 -9.52
C SER A 46 10.70 25.85 -8.26
N VAL A 47 11.65 25.28 -7.52
CA VAL A 47 12.12 25.79 -6.22
C VAL A 47 13.38 26.59 -6.35
N VAL A 48 13.45 27.73 -5.62
CA VAL A 48 14.64 28.59 -5.54
C VAL A 48 14.78 29.20 -4.15
N TYR A 49 16.02 29.33 -3.68
CA TYR A 49 16.32 29.95 -2.39
C TYR A 49 16.60 31.46 -2.54
N GLU A 50 15.98 32.28 -1.69
CA GLU A 50 16.26 33.71 -1.58
C GLU A 50 17.02 33.97 -0.25
N PRO A 51 18.35 34.21 -0.32
CA PRO A 51 19.18 34.22 0.87
C PRO A 51 18.95 35.43 1.79
N ASN A 52 18.55 36.59 1.25
CA ASN A 52 18.33 37.80 2.07
C ASN A 52 17.04 37.66 2.92
N LEU A 53 16.04 36.96 2.40
CA LEU A 53 14.78 36.68 3.12
C LEU A 53 14.83 35.37 3.87
N LYS A 54 15.83 34.53 3.61
CA LYS A 54 15.96 33.15 4.12
C LYS A 54 14.69 32.34 3.86
N ARG A 55 14.25 32.34 2.60
CA ARG A 55 13.03 31.68 2.15
C ARG A 55 13.27 30.87 0.90
N TYR A 56 12.60 29.73 0.83
CA TYR A 56 12.46 28.97 -0.40
C TYR A 56 11.18 29.42 -1.10
N TYR A 57 11.29 29.79 -2.35
CA TYR A 57 10.15 30.14 -3.21
C TYR A 57 9.91 29.01 -4.18
N ILE A 58 8.64 28.79 -4.52
CA ILE A 58 8.27 27.98 -5.68
C ILE A 58 7.45 28.85 -6.63
N PHE A 59 7.70 28.65 -7.92
CA PHE A 59 6.91 29.21 -9.00
C PHE A 59 6.40 28.09 -9.86
N GLY A 60 5.18 28.23 -10.38
CA GLY A 60 4.56 27.21 -11.20
C GLY A 60 3.65 27.80 -12.26
N SER A 61 3.01 26.89 -12.99
CA SER A 61 2.10 27.23 -14.08
C SER A 61 0.98 28.19 -13.67
N HIS A 62 0.46 28.93 -14.64
CA HIS A 62 -0.66 29.88 -14.49
C HIS A 62 -0.40 31.06 -13.55
N LYS A 63 0.86 31.54 -13.49
CA LYS A 63 1.26 32.66 -12.66
C LYS A 63 1.11 32.35 -11.15
N ALA A 64 1.31 31.11 -10.76
CA ALA A 64 1.26 30.71 -9.37
C ALA A 64 2.64 30.83 -8.70
N GLY A 65 2.65 31.08 -7.40
CA GLY A 65 3.86 31.08 -6.60
C GLY A 65 3.55 31.02 -5.11
N ALA A 66 4.50 30.50 -4.34
CA ALA A 66 4.45 30.44 -2.89
C ALA A 66 5.86 30.48 -2.29
N TYR A 67 5.97 30.67 -0.98
CA TYR A 67 7.22 30.52 -0.26
C TYR A 67 7.03 29.71 1.03
N THR A 68 8.15 29.19 1.50
CA THR A 68 8.26 28.52 2.79
C THR A 68 9.60 28.85 3.47
N THR A 69 9.69 28.59 4.78
CA THR A 69 10.94 28.60 5.55
C THR A 69 11.28 27.23 6.13
N ASP A 70 10.39 26.27 5.95
CA ASP A 70 10.45 24.95 6.64
C ASP A 70 10.04 23.76 5.76
N PHE A 71 9.70 23.99 4.49
CA PHE A 71 9.18 22.99 3.55
C PHE A 71 7.92 22.26 3.99
N GLN A 72 7.29 22.72 5.08
CA GLN A 72 6.07 22.14 5.64
C GLN A 72 4.88 23.11 5.52
N ASN A 73 5.16 24.42 5.60
CA ASN A 73 4.15 25.47 5.63
C ASN A 73 4.35 26.47 4.51
N TRP A 74 3.53 26.36 3.49
CA TRP A 74 3.59 27.23 2.33
C TRP A 74 2.70 28.47 2.47
N THR A 75 3.16 29.58 1.97
CA THR A 75 2.42 30.84 1.91
C THR A 75 2.41 31.35 0.47
N GLN A 76 1.21 31.61 -0.05
CA GLN A 76 1.07 32.09 -1.44
C GLN A 76 1.81 33.40 -1.69
N ALA A 77 2.52 33.49 -2.80
CA ALA A 77 3.33 34.63 -3.22
C ALA A 77 3.49 34.64 -4.75
N ASN A 78 2.42 34.96 -5.45
CA ASN A 78 2.39 34.95 -6.92
C ASN A 78 3.31 36.04 -7.50
N PRO A 79 3.99 35.77 -8.64
CA PRO A 79 4.82 36.76 -9.33
C PRO A 79 3.96 37.84 -9.96
N THR A 80 4.53 39.02 -10.13
CA THR A 80 3.92 40.20 -10.77
C THR A 80 4.73 40.66 -11.99
N TRP A 81 4.08 41.32 -12.92
CA TRP A 81 4.68 41.82 -14.16
C TRP A 81 4.71 43.35 -14.23
N SER A 82 5.56 43.89 -15.09
CA SER A 82 5.54 45.30 -15.51
C SER A 82 5.61 45.37 -17.05
N PRO A 83 4.55 45.86 -17.75
CA PRO A 83 3.28 46.35 -17.17
C PRO A 83 2.43 45.24 -16.49
N ASP A 84 1.62 45.60 -15.52
CA ASP A 84 0.75 44.64 -14.81
C ASP A 84 -0.50 44.31 -15.65
N ASN A 85 -0.24 43.72 -16.78
CA ASN A 85 -1.27 43.26 -17.72
C ASN A 85 -0.74 42.08 -18.56
N ASN A 86 -1.26 40.90 -18.40
CA ASN A 86 -0.77 39.70 -19.07
C ASN A 86 -0.82 39.82 -20.62
N ALA A 87 -1.82 40.50 -21.20
CA ALA A 87 -1.95 40.64 -22.63
C ALA A 87 -0.89 41.57 -23.25
N THR A 88 -0.28 42.45 -22.47
CA THR A 88 0.70 43.45 -22.94
C THR A 88 2.10 43.23 -22.39
N ALA A 89 2.26 42.47 -21.33
CA ALA A 89 3.55 42.25 -20.64
C ALA A 89 4.62 41.62 -21.56
N PHE A 90 4.21 40.75 -22.48
CA PHE A 90 5.10 39.93 -23.33
C PHE A 90 5.08 40.34 -24.81
N VAL A 91 4.67 41.56 -25.11
CA VAL A 91 4.49 42.05 -26.49
C VAL A 91 5.79 42.60 -27.07
N THR A 92 6.54 43.32 -26.26
CA THR A 92 7.74 44.02 -26.72
C THR A 92 8.91 43.74 -25.78
N PRO A 93 9.97 43.06 -26.24
CA PRO A 93 11.21 42.89 -25.47
C PRO A 93 11.85 44.19 -25.03
N ALA A 94 12.38 44.18 -23.81
CA ALA A 94 13.21 45.30 -23.34
C ALA A 94 14.59 45.33 -24.03
N VAL A 95 15.17 44.16 -24.27
CA VAL A 95 16.43 44.02 -25.00
C VAL A 95 16.22 44.38 -26.47
N LYS A 96 17.11 45.23 -27.02
CA LYS A 96 17.05 45.65 -28.43
C LYS A 96 18.25 45.17 -29.24
N LYS A 97 19.33 44.78 -28.55
CA LYS A 97 20.55 44.30 -29.17
C LYS A 97 21.15 43.17 -28.34
N VAL A 98 21.81 42.24 -29.01
CA VAL A 98 22.59 41.16 -28.41
C VAL A 98 23.99 41.12 -29.03
N LYS A 99 24.93 40.49 -28.31
CA LYS A 99 26.30 40.27 -28.82
C LYS A 99 26.33 39.02 -29.69
N LYS A 100 27.04 39.11 -30.82
CA LYS A 100 27.38 37.96 -31.66
C LYS A 100 28.73 38.22 -32.37
N GLY A 101 29.70 37.31 -32.17
CA GLY A 101 31.04 37.47 -32.70
C GLY A 101 31.74 38.72 -32.14
N GLY A 102 31.42 39.11 -30.91
CA GLY A 102 31.94 40.32 -30.26
C GLY A 102 31.31 41.64 -30.77
N VAL A 103 30.29 41.60 -31.65
CA VAL A 103 29.60 42.75 -32.22
C VAL A 103 28.16 42.82 -31.76
N GLU A 104 27.65 43.99 -31.43
CA GLU A 104 26.22 44.22 -31.20
C GLU A 104 25.42 44.08 -32.50
N VAL A 105 24.39 43.21 -32.48
CA VAL A 105 23.43 43.06 -33.56
C VAL A 105 22.01 43.33 -33.05
N ASP A 106 21.10 43.74 -33.96
CA ASP A 106 19.72 44.01 -33.60
C ASP A 106 19.04 42.72 -33.15
N PHE A 107 18.32 42.78 -32.02
CA PHE A 107 17.56 41.68 -31.47
C PHE A 107 16.09 41.77 -31.93
N PRO A 108 15.47 40.64 -32.31
CA PRO A 108 14.11 40.66 -32.79
C PRO A 108 13.11 41.18 -31.76
N GLN A 109 12.16 41.98 -32.21
CA GLN A 109 11.11 42.50 -31.34
C GLN A 109 9.94 41.51 -31.29
N PHE A 110 10.19 40.35 -30.71
CA PHE A 110 9.32 39.21 -30.68
C PHE A 110 8.11 39.40 -29.75
N ASN A 111 6.91 39.29 -30.33
CA ASN A 111 5.66 39.31 -29.59
C ASN A 111 5.25 37.86 -29.19
N ALA A 112 5.60 37.46 -27.98
CA ALA A 112 5.35 36.09 -27.50
C ALA A 112 3.87 35.79 -27.37
N MET A 113 3.01 36.77 -27.07
CA MET A 113 1.57 36.59 -26.98
C MET A 113 0.92 36.31 -28.33
N ASN A 114 1.31 37.04 -29.37
CA ASN A 114 0.82 36.81 -30.73
C ASN A 114 1.31 35.48 -31.29
N TRP A 115 2.55 35.09 -30.98
CA TRP A 115 3.11 33.82 -31.44
C TRP A 115 2.38 32.62 -30.85
N SER A 116 2.06 32.69 -29.57
CA SER A 116 1.45 31.64 -28.79
C SER A 116 -0.07 31.76 -28.65
N ALA A 117 -0.72 32.67 -29.42
CA ALA A 117 -2.16 32.86 -29.35
C ALA A 117 -2.92 31.61 -29.77
N LYS A 118 -3.90 31.22 -28.94
CA LYS A 118 -4.80 30.13 -29.25
C LYS A 118 -5.99 30.59 -30.02
N SER A 119 -6.48 29.73 -30.91
CA SER A 119 -7.63 30.03 -31.78
C SER A 119 -8.98 29.63 -31.14
N ASP A 120 -8.98 28.93 -30.01
CA ASP A 120 -10.21 28.49 -29.36
C ASP A 120 -10.89 29.63 -28.56
N ALA A 121 -12.23 29.53 -28.42
CA ALA A 121 -13.03 30.53 -27.70
C ALA A 121 -12.81 30.48 -26.16
N ALA A 122 -12.17 29.45 -25.65
CA ALA A 122 -11.85 29.28 -24.24
C ALA A 122 -10.42 29.77 -23.87
N TYR A 123 -9.72 30.43 -24.82
CA TYR A 123 -8.39 30.92 -24.61
C TYR A 123 -8.27 31.81 -23.37
N ASN A 124 -7.42 31.39 -22.47
CA ASN A 124 -7.09 32.09 -21.23
C ASN A 124 -5.60 32.40 -21.22
N ILE A 125 -5.24 33.67 -21.22
CA ILE A 125 -3.84 34.12 -21.24
C ILE A 125 -3.04 33.52 -20.09
N ASN A 126 -3.58 33.44 -18.88
CA ASN A 126 -2.92 32.79 -17.75
C ASN A 126 -2.70 31.28 -18.01
N GLY A 127 -3.64 30.63 -18.67
CA GLY A 127 -3.53 29.23 -19.07
C GLY A 127 -2.44 28.91 -20.08
N ASN A 128 -1.81 29.93 -20.69
CA ASN A 128 -0.69 29.76 -21.61
C ASN A 128 0.69 29.95 -20.94
N MET A 129 0.72 30.33 -19.67
CA MET A 129 1.94 30.56 -18.91
C MET A 129 2.22 29.31 -18.10
N TRP A 130 3.18 28.51 -18.55
CA TRP A 130 3.46 27.20 -17.99
C TRP A 130 4.89 27.12 -17.46
N ALA A 131 5.07 26.28 -16.42
CA ALA A 131 6.32 25.78 -15.90
C ALA A 131 7.47 26.81 -15.91
N PRO A 132 7.43 27.86 -15.10
CA PRO A 132 8.55 28.78 -15.00
C PRO A 132 9.69 28.18 -14.19
N ASP A 133 10.92 28.62 -14.48
CA ASP A 133 12.03 28.45 -13.55
C ASP A 133 12.68 29.81 -13.23
N VAL A 134 13.20 29.93 -12.01
CA VAL A 134 13.72 31.23 -11.52
C VAL A 134 15.10 31.08 -10.91
N ILE A 135 16.04 31.93 -11.34
CA ILE A 135 17.40 31.93 -10.81
C ILE A 135 17.88 33.39 -10.53
N TRP A 136 18.74 33.55 -9.53
CA TRP A 136 19.46 34.77 -9.35
C TRP A 136 20.64 34.85 -10.35
N ASN A 137 20.67 35.85 -11.19
CA ASN A 137 21.79 36.06 -12.11
C ASN A 137 22.80 37.04 -11.49
N GLU A 138 23.97 36.50 -11.18
CA GLU A 138 25.04 37.25 -10.49
C GLU A 138 25.62 38.41 -11.31
N LYS A 139 25.66 38.34 -12.62
CA LYS A 139 26.18 39.40 -13.52
C LYS A 139 25.14 40.51 -13.66
N MET A 140 23.91 40.16 -13.91
CA MET A 140 22.82 41.13 -14.06
C MET A 140 22.40 41.77 -12.73
N LYS A 141 22.67 41.08 -11.58
CA LYS A 141 22.12 41.44 -10.28
C LYS A 141 20.59 41.48 -10.31
N LYS A 142 19.98 40.48 -10.90
CA LYS A 142 18.54 40.35 -11.14
C LYS A 142 18.06 38.91 -10.87
N TRP A 143 16.86 38.83 -10.42
CA TRP A 143 16.07 37.60 -10.53
C TRP A 143 15.66 37.42 -11.99
N CYS A 144 16.01 36.28 -12.57
CA CYS A 144 15.69 35.89 -13.94
C CYS A 144 14.66 34.79 -13.90
N MET A 145 13.49 35.02 -14.48
CA MET A 145 12.45 34.02 -14.66
C MET A 145 12.41 33.61 -16.13
N TYR A 146 12.55 32.31 -16.36
CA TYR A 146 12.38 31.70 -17.67
C TYR A 146 11.00 31.05 -17.67
N LEU A 147 10.13 31.48 -18.58
CA LEU A 147 8.71 31.16 -18.58
C LEU A 147 8.29 30.58 -19.93
N SER A 148 7.58 29.48 -19.93
CA SER A 148 6.96 28.95 -21.13
C SER A 148 5.72 29.76 -21.52
N ILE A 149 5.65 30.28 -22.71
CA ILE A 149 4.43 30.79 -23.32
C ILE A 149 4.03 29.82 -24.40
N ASN A 150 2.98 29.03 -24.11
CA ASN A 150 2.54 27.93 -24.97
C ASN A 150 1.31 28.30 -25.79
N GLY A 151 1.16 27.75 -26.98
CA GLY A 151 0.09 28.05 -27.93
C GLY A 151 -0.38 26.83 -28.71
N ASP A 152 -1.32 27.05 -29.63
CA ASP A 152 -1.81 26.02 -30.53
C ASP A 152 -0.73 25.53 -31.49
N SER A 153 -0.85 24.29 -31.94
CA SER A 153 0.03 23.71 -32.97
C SER A 153 1.52 23.85 -32.65
N TRP A 154 1.88 23.79 -31.35
CA TRP A 154 3.26 23.87 -30.86
C TRP A 154 3.94 25.24 -31.12
N HIS A 155 3.17 26.30 -31.26
CA HIS A 155 3.68 27.66 -31.33
C HIS A 155 4.05 28.14 -29.93
N SER A 156 5.21 27.76 -29.46
CA SER A 156 5.67 28.01 -28.08
C SER A 156 6.99 28.76 -28.08
N SER A 157 7.24 29.42 -26.98
CA SER A 157 8.53 30.10 -26.73
C SER A 157 8.85 30.07 -25.24
N ILE A 158 10.11 29.91 -24.93
CA ILE A 158 10.65 30.24 -23.59
C ILE A 158 11.13 31.67 -23.64
N VAL A 159 10.63 32.46 -22.72
CA VAL A 159 10.92 33.89 -22.61
C VAL A 159 11.64 34.21 -21.32
N LEU A 160 12.53 35.19 -21.34
CA LEU A 160 13.20 35.72 -20.17
C LEU A 160 12.47 36.95 -19.63
N LEU A 161 12.23 36.93 -18.32
CA LEU A 161 11.80 38.11 -17.56
C LEU A 161 12.78 38.38 -16.43
N THR A 162 12.98 39.66 -16.09
CA THR A 162 13.88 40.04 -15.01
C THR A 162 13.23 40.98 -14.00
N ALA A 163 13.63 40.85 -12.73
CA ALA A 163 13.16 41.71 -11.65
C ALA A 163 14.26 41.99 -10.62
N ASN A 164 14.05 43.05 -9.82
CA ASN A 164 14.93 43.33 -8.67
C ASN A 164 14.50 42.53 -7.42
N SER A 165 13.26 42.08 -7.38
CA SER A 165 12.70 41.26 -6.27
C SER A 165 12.25 39.93 -6.84
N ILE A 166 12.37 38.87 -6.05
CA ILE A 166 12.03 37.51 -6.47
C ILE A 166 10.54 37.35 -6.87
N THR A 167 9.65 38.17 -6.32
CA THR A 167 8.23 38.18 -6.70
C THR A 167 7.87 39.21 -7.75
N GLY A 168 8.89 39.94 -8.31
CA GLY A 168 8.66 40.94 -9.31
C GLY A 168 8.63 42.39 -8.78
N PRO A 169 8.12 43.35 -9.57
CA PRO A 169 7.54 43.14 -10.91
C PRO A 169 8.60 42.77 -11.95
N TYR A 170 8.32 41.71 -12.67
CA TYR A 170 9.16 41.21 -13.75
C TYR A 170 8.91 41.99 -15.05
N THR A 171 9.98 42.20 -15.80
CA THR A 171 9.93 42.86 -17.11
C THR A 171 10.44 41.91 -18.19
N TYR A 172 9.71 41.79 -19.28
CA TYR A 172 10.05 40.96 -20.42
C TYR A 172 11.30 41.45 -21.15
N GLN A 173 12.32 40.59 -21.19
CA GLN A 173 13.60 40.88 -21.83
C GLN A 173 13.63 40.43 -23.30
N GLY A 174 13.06 39.25 -23.59
CA GLY A 174 13.03 38.69 -24.94
C GLY A 174 12.83 37.18 -24.96
N PRO A 175 12.69 36.59 -26.15
CA PRO A 175 12.67 35.14 -26.31
C PRO A 175 14.06 34.56 -26.11
N VAL A 176 14.13 33.32 -25.58
CA VAL A 176 15.39 32.58 -25.44
C VAL A 176 15.47 31.48 -26.51
N VAL A 177 14.36 30.76 -26.71
CA VAL A 177 14.21 29.74 -27.76
C VAL A 177 12.75 29.63 -28.18
N ILE A 178 12.50 29.38 -29.47
CA ILE A 178 11.16 29.41 -30.08
C ILE A 178 10.97 28.15 -30.91
N CYS A 179 9.77 27.62 -30.95
CA CYS A 179 9.36 26.59 -31.88
C CYS A 179 8.01 26.92 -32.55
N GLY A 180 7.61 26.13 -33.52
CA GLY A 180 6.33 26.32 -34.21
C GLY A 180 6.48 27.13 -35.50
N PHE A 181 7.65 27.19 -36.11
CA PHE A 181 7.90 27.92 -37.36
C PHE A 181 7.03 27.38 -38.50
N LYS A 182 6.41 28.28 -39.24
CA LYS A 182 5.68 28.05 -40.52
C LYS A 182 5.97 29.18 -41.50
N ASP A 183 5.90 28.88 -42.81
CA ASP A 183 6.23 29.87 -43.86
C ASP A 183 5.24 31.04 -43.93
N SER A 184 4.00 30.88 -43.53
CA SER A 184 2.96 31.88 -43.77
C SER A 184 2.39 32.58 -42.55
N GLN A 185 2.37 31.96 -41.41
CA GLN A 185 1.73 32.51 -40.21
C GLN A 185 2.70 32.80 -39.07
N HIS A 186 3.68 31.91 -38.86
CA HIS A 186 4.69 32.05 -37.81
C HIS A 186 6.03 32.10 -38.52
N SER A 187 6.36 33.28 -39.03
CA SER A 187 7.56 33.54 -39.85
C SER A 187 8.80 33.49 -38.96
N TYR A 188 9.76 32.66 -39.35
CA TYR A 188 11.07 32.62 -38.72
C TYR A 188 11.82 33.95 -38.79
N LYS A 189 11.48 34.85 -39.72
CA LYS A 189 12.08 36.19 -39.86
C LYS A 189 11.70 37.12 -38.73
N ASP A 190 10.65 36.84 -38.02
CA ASP A 190 10.22 37.62 -36.85
C ASP A 190 10.87 37.11 -35.54
N THR A 191 11.81 36.16 -35.66
CA THR A 191 12.50 35.49 -34.56
C THR A 191 13.99 35.59 -34.65
N ASP A 192 14.73 35.09 -33.67
CA ASP A 192 16.19 35.07 -33.63
C ASP A 192 16.82 33.92 -34.45
N LEU A 193 16.02 33.12 -35.19
CA LEU A 193 16.56 31.99 -35.94
C LEU A 193 17.67 32.42 -36.93
N GLU A 194 17.47 33.47 -37.68
CA GLU A 194 18.48 33.95 -38.63
C GLU A 194 19.75 34.50 -37.94
N LEU A 195 19.67 34.96 -36.70
CA LEU A 195 20.87 35.30 -35.94
C LEU A 195 21.74 34.06 -35.70
N VAL A 196 21.15 32.88 -35.57
CA VAL A 196 21.90 31.64 -35.31
C VAL A 196 22.37 30.97 -36.61
N ILE A 197 21.46 30.74 -37.58
CA ILE A 197 21.73 29.96 -38.76
C ILE A 197 22.13 30.79 -40.00
N GLY A 198 22.16 32.07 -39.88
CA GLY A 198 22.37 33.02 -41.00
C GLY A 198 21.10 33.25 -41.82
N THR A 199 21.17 34.25 -42.73
CA THR A 199 20.04 34.59 -43.61
C THR A 199 19.64 33.44 -44.50
N GLN A 200 18.35 33.14 -44.52
CA GLN A 200 17.77 32.06 -45.30
C GLN A 200 16.86 32.56 -46.40
N SER A 201 16.85 31.88 -47.54
CA SER A 201 15.88 32.20 -48.64
C SER A 201 14.46 31.66 -48.33
N SER A 202 14.38 30.58 -47.51
CA SER A 202 13.13 29.97 -47.03
C SER A 202 13.40 29.25 -45.73
N LEU A 203 12.33 28.93 -44.96
CA LEU A 203 12.47 28.15 -43.74
C LEU A 203 13.06 26.76 -44.03
N PRO A 204 14.22 26.41 -43.44
CA PRO A 204 14.76 25.06 -43.58
C PRO A 204 13.81 24.00 -43.09
N ALA A 205 13.68 22.89 -43.83
CA ALA A 205 12.69 21.84 -43.56
C ALA A 205 12.79 21.26 -42.16
N ARG A 206 13.98 21.27 -41.53
CA ARG A 206 14.19 20.74 -40.16
C ARG A 206 13.49 21.59 -39.08
N TYR A 207 13.20 22.85 -39.32
CA TYR A 207 12.50 23.73 -38.38
C TYR A 207 11.01 23.81 -38.60
N ASN A 208 10.51 23.32 -39.75
CA ASN A 208 9.10 23.38 -40.08
C ASN A 208 8.29 22.45 -39.19
N VAL A 209 7.38 23.03 -38.42
CA VAL A 209 6.52 22.31 -37.44
C VAL A 209 5.56 21.31 -38.11
N GLY A 210 5.21 21.52 -39.40
CA GLY A 210 4.29 20.63 -40.13
C GLY A 210 4.80 19.19 -40.36
N ASN A 211 6.10 18.94 -40.16
CA ASN A 211 6.72 17.67 -40.45
C ASN A 211 7.66 17.24 -39.33
N GLY A 212 7.29 16.25 -38.55
CA GLY A 212 8.20 15.59 -37.63
C GLY A 212 8.02 15.89 -36.16
N TRP A 213 6.80 16.23 -35.75
CA TRP A 213 6.47 16.26 -34.34
C TRP A 213 6.86 14.92 -33.67
N GLY A 214 7.39 15.02 -32.44
CA GLY A 214 7.86 13.87 -31.69
C GLY A 214 9.26 13.38 -32.04
N ARG A 215 9.84 13.82 -33.13
CA ARG A 215 11.11 13.28 -33.66
C ARG A 215 12.26 14.29 -33.85
N ARG A 216 11.99 15.43 -34.48
CA ARG A 216 13.04 16.28 -35.01
C ARG A 216 13.33 17.52 -34.20
N TRP A 217 12.31 18.20 -33.71
CA TRP A 217 12.42 19.46 -33.03
C TRP A 217 11.78 19.38 -31.64
N PRO A 218 12.35 20.06 -30.62
CA PRO A 218 11.77 20.12 -29.29
C PRO A 218 10.51 21.00 -29.28
N HIS A 219 9.62 20.70 -28.32
CA HIS A 219 8.65 21.65 -27.84
C HIS A 219 9.36 22.61 -26.91
N THR A 220 9.35 23.92 -27.17
CA THR A 220 10.08 24.90 -26.38
C THR A 220 9.26 25.39 -25.20
N ILE A 221 9.13 24.51 -24.22
CA ILE A 221 8.49 24.72 -22.92
C ILE A 221 9.29 23.99 -21.82
N ASP A 222 8.85 24.13 -20.59
CA ASP A 222 9.41 23.49 -19.39
C ASP A 222 10.90 23.80 -19.19
N PRO A 223 11.27 25.07 -19.02
CA PRO A 223 12.66 25.47 -18.78
C PRO A 223 13.13 25.08 -17.38
N THR A 224 14.39 24.70 -17.29
CA THR A 224 15.18 24.67 -16.05
C THR A 224 16.49 25.38 -16.30
N VAL A 225 16.94 26.22 -15.37
CA VAL A 225 18.16 26.98 -15.48
C VAL A 225 19.06 26.76 -14.27
N PHE A 226 20.34 26.57 -14.52
CA PHE A 226 21.32 26.37 -13.46
C PHE A 226 22.70 26.86 -13.88
N TYR A 227 23.54 27.15 -12.89
CA TYR A 227 24.98 27.35 -13.08
C TYR A 227 25.67 25.99 -12.90
N ASP A 228 26.63 25.71 -13.79
CA ASP A 228 27.54 24.59 -13.57
C ASP A 228 28.68 24.97 -12.62
N GLU A 229 29.57 24.03 -12.33
CA GLU A 229 30.73 24.24 -11.45
C GLU A 229 31.79 25.23 -12.03
N GLU A 230 31.75 25.47 -13.32
CA GLU A 230 32.61 26.47 -13.99
C GLU A 230 31.95 27.84 -14.00
N GLY A 231 30.73 27.99 -13.55
CA GLY A 231 29.93 29.22 -13.51
C GLY A 231 29.24 29.52 -14.83
N LEU A 232 29.16 28.60 -15.77
CA LEU A 232 28.40 28.78 -17.00
C LEU A 232 26.90 28.60 -16.74
N LEU A 233 26.08 29.47 -17.31
CA LEU A 233 24.63 29.44 -17.17
C LEU A 233 24.04 28.61 -18.30
N TRP A 234 23.21 27.63 -17.91
CA TRP A 234 22.59 26.68 -18.81
C TRP A 234 21.06 26.74 -18.74
N LEU A 235 20.41 26.56 -19.90
CA LEU A 235 18.98 26.29 -20.04
C LEU A 235 18.79 24.86 -20.52
N VAL A 236 17.99 24.10 -19.78
CA VAL A 236 17.42 22.79 -20.19
C VAL A 236 15.94 22.98 -20.46
N TYR A 237 15.40 22.32 -21.48
CA TYR A 237 14.01 22.48 -21.85
C TYR A 237 13.54 21.34 -22.75
N GLY A 238 12.24 21.24 -22.93
CA GLY A 238 11.63 20.28 -23.84
C GLY A 238 10.50 19.47 -23.18
N SER A 239 9.56 19.08 -24.01
CA SER A 239 8.40 18.32 -23.56
C SER A 239 7.84 17.51 -24.73
N TRP A 240 7.72 16.22 -24.56
CA TRP A 240 7.09 15.24 -25.46
C TRP A 240 7.60 15.19 -26.90
N SER A 241 7.82 16.33 -27.56
CA SER A 241 8.27 16.38 -28.94
C SER A 241 9.78 16.60 -29.05
N GLY A 242 10.45 15.72 -29.76
CA GLY A 242 11.86 15.88 -30.17
C GLY A 242 12.89 15.67 -29.07
N GLY A 243 12.49 15.48 -27.81
CA GLY A 243 13.39 15.24 -26.69
C GLY A 243 13.64 16.44 -25.81
N ILE A 244 14.50 16.23 -24.84
CA ILE A 244 15.00 17.24 -23.90
C ILE A 244 16.32 17.79 -24.40
N TRP A 245 16.39 19.10 -24.45
CA TRP A 245 17.49 19.83 -25.06
C TRP A 245 18.13 20.80 -24.08
N MET A 246 19.35 21.22 -24.40
CA MET A 246 20.14 22.07 -23.55
C MET A 246 20.93 23.09 -24.41
N LEU A 247 20.97 24.34 -23.97
CA LEU A 247 21.80 25.37 -24.57
C LEU A 247 22.38 26.31 -23.49
N GLN A 248 23.50 26.92 -23.81
CA GLN A 248 24.19 27.88 -22.94
C GLN A 248 23.57 29.28 -23.07
N LEU A 249 23.47 29.95 -21.95
CA LEU A 249 22.99 31.32 -21.85
C LEU A 249 24.15 32.30 -21.62
N ASP A 250 24.00 33.50 -22.10
CA ASP A 250 24.91 34.61 -21.81
C ASP A 250 24.57 35.19 -20.43
N GLU A 251 25.52 35.17 -19.52
CA GLU A 251 25.32 35.63 -18.14
C GLU A 251 25.05 37.16 -18.05
N GLU A 252 25.56 37.96 -19.02
CA GLU A 252 25.34 39.40 -19.01
C GLU A 252 23.91 39.81 -19.38
N THR A 253 23.25 39.02 -20.20
CA THR A 253 21.90 39.30 -20.69
C THR A 253 20.83 38.33 -20.20
N GLY A 254 21.22 37.13 -19.75
CA GLY A 254 20.33 36.02 -19.43
C GLY A 254 19.68 35.40 -20.66
N LEU A 255 19.90 35.90 -21.85
CA LEU A 255 19.40 35.36 -23.10
C LEU A 255 20.32 34.25 -23.62
N ARG A 256 19.97 33.64 -24.73
CA ARG A 256 20.84 32.71 -25.43
C ARG A 256 22.22 33.30 -25.69
N ASP A 257 23.29 32.52 -25.49
CA ASP A 257 24.61 32.88 -25.94
C ASP A 257 24.75 32.61 -27.45
N TYR A 258 24.82 33.70 -28.26
CA TYR A 258 24.92 33.61 -29.70
C TYR A 258 26.35 33.33 -30.20
N ASP A 259 27.34 33.31 -29.32
CA ASP A 259 28.73 32.96 -29.63
C ASP A 259 29.01 31.47 -29.45
N VAL A 260 28.10 30.73 -28.78
CA VAL A 260 28.19 29.30 -28.66
C VAL A 260 27.56 28.59 -29.85
N ALA A 261 28.36 27.81 -30.55
CA ALA A 261 27.93 27.07 -31.75
C ALA A 261 27.66 25.60 -31.45
N TYR A 262 26.53 25.11 -31.90
CA TYR A 262 26.18 23.71 -31.83
C TYR A 262 26.25 23.05 -33.22
N PRO A 263 26.83 21.82 -33.31
CA PRO A 263 26.92 21.13 -34.60
C PRO A 263 25.52 20.68 -35.07
N SER A 264 25.34 20.69 -36.40
CA SER A 264 24.16 20.10 -37.00
C SER A 264 24.36 18.59 -37.20
N THR A 265 23.56 17.76 -36.55
CA THR A 265 23.59 16.31 -36.70
C THR A 265 22.33 15.79 -37.42
N ASN A 266 22.55 14.79 -38.28
CA ASN A 266 21.48 14.02 -38.98
C ASN A 266 20.55 14.86 -39.90
N GLY A 267 20.92 16.11 -40.24
CA GLY A 267 20.14 16.94 -41.15
C GLY A 267 18.65 17.05 -40.82
N ASN A 268 17.78 16.59 -41.74
CA ASN A 268 16.31 16.54 -41.56
C ASN A 268 15.78 15.17 -41.10
N SER A 269 16.66 14.22 -40.72
CA SER A 269 16.26 12.88 -40.33
C SER A 269 15.86 12.81 -38.88
N ASP A 270 15.21 11.70 -38.50
CA ASP A 270 14.99 11.33 -37.11
C ASP A 270 16.37 11.08 -36.41
N GLY A 271 16.39 11.13 -35.07
CA GLY A 271 17.61 10.87 -34.30
C GLY A 271 18.59 12.08 -34.28
N VAL A 272 18.10 13.30 -34.54
CA VAL A 272 18.87 14.52 -34.33
C VAL A 272 19.29 14.65 -32.88
N THR A 273 20.61 14.77 -32.64
CA THR A 273 21.18 14.89 -31.28
C THR A 273 21.83 16.25 -31.02
N SER A 274 22.01 17.08 -32.03
CA SER A 274 22.49 18.44 -31.91
C SER A 274 21.96 19.28 -33.06
N ASP A 275 21.65 20.53 -32.79
CA ASP A 275 21.11 21.48 -33.73
C ASP A 275 21.63 22.89 -33.45
N PRO A 276 22.03 23.67 -34.45
CA PRO A 276 22.53 25.03 -34.27
C PRO A 276 21.59 25.94 -33.46
N TYR A 277 20.26 25.77 -33.66
CA TYR A 277 19.26 26.59 -32.99
C TYR A 277 18.78 25.98 -31.67
N TYR A 278 18.53 24.71 -31.63
CA TYR A 278 17.96 24.08 -30.43
C TYR A 278 19.01 23.60 -29.40
N GLY A 279 20.30 23.57 -29.77
CA GLY A 279 21.39 23.17 -28.88
C GLY A 279 21.70 21.67 -28.92
N THR A 280 21.98 21.06 -27.76
CA THR A 280 22.31 19.64 -27.64
C THR A 280 21.17 18.88 -26.97
N LYS A 281 20.77 17.74 -27.56
CA LYS A 281 19.81 16.85 -26.94
C LYS A 281 20.48 16.06 -25.81
N ILE A 282 19.87 16.05 -24.63
CA ILE A 282 20.38 15.36 -23.45
C ILE A 282 19.47 14.22 -22.96
N GLY A 283 18.20 14.18 -23.39
CA GLY A 283 17.25 13.14 -23.03
C GLY A 283 16.08 13.01 -24.00
N GLY A 284 15.26 12.00 -23.80
CA GLY A 284 14.01 11.79 -24.53
C GLY A 284 14.16 11.55 -26.03
N GLY A 285 13.10 11.78 -26.77
CA GLY A 285 12.98 11.63 -28.23
C GLY A 285 11.88 10.67 -28.66
N PHE A 286 11.53 10.67 -29.94
CA PHE A 286 10.59 9.71 -30.55
C PHE A 286 9.21 9.61 -29.85
N TYR A 287 8.53 10.71 -29.63
CA TYR A 287 7.21 10.81 -28.95
C TYR A 287 7.19 10.46 -27.46
N VAL A 288 8.32 10.10 -26.88
CA VAL A 288 8.43 9.65 -25.48
C VAL A 288 9.50 10.44 -24.75
N SER A 289 9.57 11.71 -25.05
CA SER A 289 10.56 12.58 -24.44
C SER A 289 10.35 12.78 -22.94
N GLY A 290 9.13 12.58 -22.48
CA GLY A 290 8.71 13.05 -21.17
C GLY A 290 8.62 14.58 -21.15
N GLU A 291 8.42 15.13 -19.95
CA GLU A 291 8.34 16.57 -19.74
C GLU A 291 8.95 16.98 -18.40
N GLY A 292 8.93 18.28 -18.09
CA GLY A 292 9.41 18.81 -16.82
C GLY A 292 10.86 18.45 -16.53
N PRO A 293 11.82 18.65 -17.46
CA PRO A 293 13.21 18.33 -17.15
C PRO A 293 13.71 19.24 -16.02
N TYR A 294 14.42 18.68 -15.08
CA TYR A 294 15.08 19.45 -14.02
C TYR A 294 16.49 18.92 -13.81
N ILE A 295 17.46 19.79 -13.64
CA ILE A 295 18.84 19.39 -13.35
C ILE A 295 19.32 20.07 -12.08
N GLU A 296 19.90 19.26 -11.19
CA GLU A 296 20.59 19.73 -9.99
C GLU A 296 21.93 19.01 -9.85
N HIS A 297 22.95 19.73 -9.38
CA HIS A 297 24.25 19.17 -9.05
C HIS A 297 24.29 18.75 -7.58
N ILE A 298 24.37 17.45 -7.34
CA ILE A 298 24.37 16.86 -5.99
C ILE A 298 25.59 15.94 -5.85
N GLY A 299 26.42 16.20 -4.87
CA GLY A 299 27.68 15.46 -4.72
C GLY A 299 28.59 15.64 -5.94
N ASN A 300 28.88 14.56 -6.67
CA ASN A 300 29.77 14.58 -7.82
C ASN A 300 29.04 14.43 -9.16
N HIS A 301 27.73 14.58 -9.18
CA HIS A 301 26.93 14.33 -10.38
C HIS A 301 25.85 15.38 -10.60
N TYR A 302 25.56 15.61 -11.87
CA TYR A 302 24.35 16.30 -12.31
C TYR A 302 23.25 15.25 -12.49
N TYR A 303 22.09 15.47 -11.84
CA TYR A 303 20.93 14.57 -11.91
C TYR A 303 19.87 15.22 -12.77
N LEU A 304 19.52 14.54 -13.86
CA LEU A 304 18.45 14.94 -14.76
C LEU A 304 17.17 14.19 -14.37
N PHE A 305 16.19 14.92 -13.92
CA PHE A 305 14.82 14.43 -13.73
C PHE A 305 14.00 14.65 -14.98
N VAL A 306 13.14 13.70 -15.31
CA VAL A 306 12.16 13.80 -16.39
C VAL A 306 10.89 13.10 -15.95
N SER A 307 9.72 13.72 -16.15
CA SER A 307 8.44 13.15 -15.84
C SER A 307 7.82 12.46 -17.05
N TYR A 308 7.33 11.25 -16.87
CA TYR A 308 6.72 10.40 -17.89
C TYR A 308 5.30 10.02 -17.49
N GLY A 309 4.48 9.61 -18.45
CA GLY A 309 3.08 9.30 -18.23
C GLY A 309 2.19 10.52 -18.41
N PHE A 310 0.90 10.38 -18.14
CA PHE A 310 -0.04 11.51 -18.13
C PHE A 310 -0.27 11.98 -16.71
N PHE A 311 -0.36 13.29 -16.53
CA PHE A 311 -0.55 13.93 -15.24
C PHE A 311 -2.00 13.87 -14.70
N ASP A 312 -2.91 13.23 -15.42
CA ASP A 312 -4.25 12.93 -14.91
C ASP A 312 -4.18 11.86 -13.79
N PRO A 313 -5.16 11.83 -12.86
CA PRO A 313 -5.10 10.89 -11.73
C PRO A 313 -4.94 9.42 -12.13
N ASP A 314 -5.47 9.02 -13.28
CA ASP A 314 -5.37 7.67 -13.85
C ASP A 314 -4.24 7.52 -14.88
N GLY A 315 -3.40 8.54 -15.06
CA GLY A 315 -2.46 8.65 -16.17
C GLY A 315 -1.07 8.06 -15.93
N GLY A 316 -0.76 7.57 -14.74
CA GLY A 316 0.53 6.93 -14.43
C GLY A 316 1.73 7.87 -14.49
N TYR A 317 1.54 9.15 -14.19
CA TYR A 317 2.62 10.15 -14.19
C TYR A 317 3.66 9.82 -13.13
N GLU A 318 4.95 9.84 -13.50
CA GLU A 318 6.05 9.44 -12.62
C GLU A 318 7.36 10.12 -12.96
N MET A 319 8.20 10.35 -11.95
CA MET A 319 9.54 10.93 -12.09
C MET A 319 10.58 9.84 -12.29
N ARG A 320 11.48 10.05 -13.26
CA ARG A 320 12.67 9.23 -13.48
C ARG A 320 13.93 10.06 -13.53
N VAL A 321 15.04 9.48 -13.04
CA VAL A 321 16.30 10.15 -12.84
C VAL A 321 17.38 9.48 -13.67
N PHE A 322 18.20 10.31 -14.28
CA PHE A 322 19.45 9.95 -14.95
C PHE A 322 20.57 10.82 -14.36
N ARG A 323 21.82 10.40 -14.49
CA ARG A 323 22.94 11.21 -13.99
C ARG A 323 24.10 11.32 -14.98
N SER A 324 24.90 12.35 -14.82
CA SER A 324 26.12 12.60 -15.56
C SER A 324 27.17 13.28 -14.68
N GLU A 325 28.45 13.08 -14.98
CA GLU A 325 29.56 13.84 -14.38
C GLU A 325 29.73 15.25 -15.00
N LYS A 326 28.99 15.54 -16.08
CA LYS A 326 29.08 16.79 -16.81
C LYS A 326 27.70 17.42 -16.99
N PRO A 327 27.59 18.75 -16.96
CA PRO A 327 26.29 19.41 -17.08
C PRO A 327 25.58 19.11 -18.40
N ASN A 328 26.31 18.94 -19.49
CA ASN A 328 25.76 18.63 -20.82
C ASN A 328 25.73 17.16 -21.18
N GLY A 329 25.87 16.27 -20.21
CA GLY A 329 25.77 14.81 -20.38
C GLY A 329 27.07 14.11 -20.81
N PRO A 330 27.01 12.86 -21.24
CA PRO A 330 25.78 12.08 -21.46
C PRO A 330 25.11 11.62 -20.15
N TYR A 331 23.81 11.81 -20.06
CA TYR A 331 22.99 11.34 -18.93
C TYR A 331 22.65 9.87 -19.09
N LYS A 332 22.79 9.09 -18.01
CA LYS A 332 22.62 7.63 -18.01
C LYS A 332 21.95 7.16 -16.73
N ASP A 333 21.31 6.00 -16.83
CA ASP A 333 20.77 5.28 -15.67
C ASP A 333 21.81 4.31 -15.06
N ALA A 334 21.43 3.60 -13.99
CA ALA A 334 22.31 2.67 -13.27
C ALA A 334 22.77 1.46 -14.11
N LEU A 335 22.08 1.14 -15.19
CA LEU A 335 22.50 0.15 -16.17
C LEU A 335 23.34 0.77 -17.31
N ASN A 336 23.78 2.02 -17.17
CA ASN A 336 24.57 2.75 -18.14
C ASN A 336 23.85 2.96 -19.49
N ARG A 337 22.50 2.93 -19.49
CA ARG A 337 21.69 3.21 -20.67
C ARG A 337 21.47 4.73 -20.81
N SER A 338 21.54 5.21 -22.06
CA SER A 338 21.38 6.65 -22.35
C SER A 338 19.97 7.16 -22.04
N ALA A 339 19.86 8.38 -21.52
CA ALA A 339 18.60 9.10 -21.42
C ALA A 339 18.00 9.48 -22.77
N ILE A 340 18.81 9.48 -23.85
CA ILE A 340 18.35 9.77 -25.22
C ILE A 340 17.76 8.52 -25.83
N PHE A 341 16.54 8.59 -26.35
CA PHE A 341 15.88 7.54 -27.09
C PHE A 341 16.13 7.67 -28.59
N THR A 342 16.42 6.55 -29.23
CA THR A 342 16.65 6.48 -30.67
C THR A 342 15.52 5.76 -31.42
N ALA A 343 14.55 5.25 -30.67
CA ALA A 343 13.34 4.59 -31.13
C ALA A 343 12.19 4.87 -30.18
N TYR A 344 10.98 4.58 -30.63
CA TYR A 344 9.77 4.65 -29.79
C TYR A 344 9.79 3.54 -28.75
N ALA A 345 10.23 3.85 -27.54
CA ALA A 345 10.54 2.86 -26.53
C ALA A 345 9.85 3.09 -25.17
N MET A 346 9.75 4.31 -24.72
CA MET A 346 9.15 4.63 -23.43
C MET A 346 7.73 5.16 -23.63
N ASN A 347 6.79 4.26 -23.72
CA ASN A 347 5.38 4.59 -23.89
C ASN A 347 4.51 3.67 -23.04
N TYR A 348 3.25 3.75 -23.21
CA TYR A 348 2.15 3.24 -22.44
C TYR A 348 2.01 1.71 -22.54
N GLY A 349 1.83 1.05 -21.42
CA GLY A 349 1.47 -0.35 -21.35
C GLY A 349 2.64 -1.34 -21.39
N ALA A 350 2.40 -2.55 -21.90
CA ALA A 350 3.28 -3.70 -21.72
C ALA A 350 4.68 -3.60 -22.36
N GLY A 351 4.87 -2.72 -23.34
CA GLY A 351 6.15 -2.49 -24.03
C GLY A 351 6.96 -1.33 -23.51
N THR A 352 6.61 -0.78 -22.34
CA THR A 352 7.27 0.40 -21.77
C THR A 352 8.73 0.14 -21.49
N ASP A 353 9.59 1.08 -21.93
CA ASP A 353 11.02 1.06 -21.61
C ASP A 353 11.24 1.31 -20.12
N THR A 354 12.24 0.65 -19.56
CA THR A 354 12.58 0.69 -18.14
C THR A 354 13.80 1.56 -17.83
N ARG A 355 14.16 2.53 -18.67
CA ARG A 355 15.29 3.42 -18.42
C ARG A 355 15.01 4.46 -17.35
N GLY A 356 16.07 4.84 -16.66
CA GLY A 356 16.03 5.80 -15.56
C GLY A 356 15.67 5.17 -14.23
N GLU A 357 16.10 5.80 -13.15
CA GLU A 357 15.75 5.39 -11.78
C GLU A 357 14.42 6.04 -11.43
N LYS A 358 13.44 5.24 -11.05
CA LYS A 358 12.15 5.73 -10.58
C LYS A 358 12.30 6.24 -9.15
N ILE A 359 11.79 7.42 -8.86
CA ILE A 359 11.83 7.98 -7.49
C ILE A 359 10.64 7.49 -6.66
N MET A 360 9.46 7.54 -7.22
CA MET A 360 8.22 7.06 -6.62
C MET A 360 7.17 6.80 -7.70
N GLY A 361 6.05 6.21 -7.35
CA GLY A 361 4.89 6.03 -8.23
C GLY A 361 3.62 6.05 -7.42
N ALA A 362 2.47 5.81 -8.04
CA ALA A 362 1.18 5.80 -7.38
C ALA A 362 1.11 4.74 -6.28
N TYR A 363 0.61 5.11 -5.11
CA TYR A 363 0.52 4.24 -3.94
C TYR A 363 -0.64 4.62 -3.03
N ASN A 364 -1.02 3.70 -2.17
CA ASN A 364 -2.19 3.77 -1.32
C ASN A 364 -1.92 3.00 0.00
N ASP A 365 -2.75 3.24 1.02
CA ASP A 365 -2.65 2.61 2.35
C ASP A 365 -1.28 2.79 3.06
N TRP A 366 -0.58 3.88 2.77
CA TRP A 366 0.74 4.16 3.33
C TRP A 366 0.65 5.07 4.56
N GLY A 367 1.13 4.59 5.71
CA GLY A 367 1.11 5.37 6.94
C GLY A 367 -0.31 5.72 7.41
N PHE A 368 -0.61 7.02 7.51
CA PHE A 368 -1.94 7.53 7.89
C PHE A 368 -2.76 8.04 6.71
N MET A 369 -2.41 7.62 5.51
CA MET A 369 -3.05 8.01 4.28
C MET A 369 -4.51 7.54 4.23
N THR A 370 -5.40 8.40 3.79
CA THR A 370 -6.84 8.10 3.63
C THR A 370 -7.28 8.02 2.17
N VAL A 371 -6.42 8.49 1.26
CA VAL A 371 -6.65 8.47 -0.20
C VAL A 371 -5.31 8.24 -0.87
N GLY A 372 -5.26 7.38 -1.87
CA GLY A 372 -4.04 7.08 -2.61
C GLY A 372 -3.45 8.32 -3.30
N GLU A 373 -2.13 8.44 -3.32
CA GLU A 373 -1.39 9.45 -4.08
C GLU A 373 -1.00 8.92 -5.45
N CYS A 374 -1.13 9.78 -6.46
CA CYS A 374 -0.87 9.43 -7.85
C CYS A 374 -0.40 10.66 -8.64
N ALA A 375 0.05 10.44 -9.86
CA ALA A 375 0.50 11.49 -10.77
C ALA A 375 1.55 12.42 -10.14
N GLN A 376 2.54 11.84 -9.47
CA GLN A 376 3.67 12.57 -8.89
C GLN A 376 4.65 12.94 -9.99
N GLY A 377 4.92 14.22 -10.18
CA GLY A 377 5.85 14.63 -11.22
C GLY A 377 6.07 16.13 -11.34
N HIS A 378 6.72 16.50 -12.45
CA HIS A 378 7.14 17.84 -12.80
C HIS A 378 7.80 18.53 -11.62
N ASN A 379 8.80 17.85 -11.08
CA ASN A 379 9.46 18.23 -9.86
C ASN A 379 10.58 19.25 -10.09
N SER A 380 10.91 19.91 -9.02
CA SER A 380 12.23 20.51 -8.79
C SER A 380 12.91 19.84 -7.60
N ILE A 381 14.20 20.02 -7.50
CA ILE A 381 15.01 19.54 -6.38
C ILE A 381 16.04 20.60 -6.02
N ILE A 382 16.38 20.73 -4.76
CA ILE A 382 17.35 21.68 -4.29
C ILE A 382 18.28 21.07 -3.24
N ALA A 383 19.58 21.13 -3.49
CA ALA A 383 20.61 20.87 -2.49
C ALA A 383 20.79 22.13 -1.63
N ALA A 384 20.26 22.10 -0.41
CA ALA A 384 20.23 23.26 0.47
C ALA A 384 21.59 23.46 1.19
N GLU A 385 21.85 24.69 1.61
CA GLU A 385 23.09 25.06 2.34
C GLU A 385 23.27 24.31 3.68
N ASP A 386 22.19 23.77 4.22
CA ASP A 386 22.19 22.98 5.47
C ASP A 386 22.62 21.49 5.28
N GLY A 387 22.99 21.12 4.06
CA GLY A 387 23.46 19.79 3.69
C GLY A 387 22.34 18.77 3.48
N ARG A 388 21.10 19.20 3.35
CA ARG A 388 19.93 18.37 3.03
C ARG A 388 19.47 18.67 1.60
N THR A 389 18.90 17.66 0.98
CA THR A 389 18.34 17.76 -0.38
C THR A 389 16.83 17.57 -0.32
N TYR A 390 16.10 18.48 -0.98
CA TYR A 390 14.63 18.48 -0.97
C TYR A 390 14.08 18.33 -2.38
N LEU A 391 13.25 17.30 -2.56
CA LEU A 391 12.44 17.09 -3.76
C LEU A 391 11.10 17.79 -3.57
N VAL A 392 10.75 18.71 -4.44
CA VAL A 392 9.49 19.45 -4.44
C VAL A 392 8.74 19.13 -5.73
N TYR A 393 7.54 18.61 -5.61
CA TYR A 393 6.76 18.15 -6.76
C TYR A 393 5.27 18.37 -6.55
N HIS A 394 4.47 18.26 -7.60
CA HIS A 394 3.03 18.19 -7.44
C HIS A 394 2.56 16.72 -7.46
N THR A 395 1.53 16.44 -6.70
CA THR A 395 0.85 15.15 -6.65
C THR A 395 -0.66 15.35 -6.79
N LYS A 396 -1.35 14.34 -7.28
CA LYS A 396 -2.80 14.22 -7.28
C LYS A 396 -3.24 13.07 -6.39
N TYR A 397 -4.55 12.93 -6.23
CA TYR A 397 -5.14 11.93 -5.36
C TYR A 397 -6.17 11.09 -6.13
N ASN A 398 -6.24 9.81 -5.82
CA ASN A 398 -7.22 8.90 -6.40
C ASN A 398 -8.60 9.11 -5.73
N ASN A 399 -9.18 10.29 -5.94
CA ASN A 399 -10.48 10.69 -5.38
C ASN A 399 -11.47 11.19 -6.46
N GLY A 400 -11.17 10.91 -7.73
CA GLY A 400 -12.01 11.30 -8.86
C GLY A 400 -11.95 12.79 -9.21
N THR A 401 -11.02 13.57 -8.65
CA THR A 401 -10.83 15.00 -8.97
C THR A 401 -9.44 15.25 -9.54
N ALA A 402 -9.31 16.34 -10.31
CA ALA A 402 -8.01 16.80 -10.82
C ALA A 402 -7.24 17.71 -9.83
N GLY A 403 -7.70 17.80 -8.57
CA GLY A 403 -7.03 18.59 -7.54
C GLY A 403 -5.61 18.11 -7.29
N HIS A 404 -4.70 19.05 -7.08
CA HIS A 404 -3.28 18.74 -6.85
C HIS A 404 -2.73 19.53 -5.65
N GLN A 405 -1.65 19.01 -5.08
CA GLN A 405 -0.91 19.65 -3.99
C GLN A 405 0.58 19.58 -4.25
N VAL A 406 1.29 20.57 -3.75
CA VAL A 406 2.76 20.53 -3.66
C VAL A 406 3.14 19.69 -2.44
N LYS A 407 4.04 18.75 -2.63
CA LYS A 407 4.64 17.90 -1.59
C LYS A 407 6.16 18.08 -1.60
N THR A 408 6.74 17.81 -0.45
CA THR A 408 8.20 17.84 -0.28
C THR A 408 8.66 16.58 0.41
N HIS A 409 9.61 15.86 -0.19
CA HIS A 409 10.32 14.75 0.45
C HIS A 409 11.80 15.10 0.56
N GLN A 410 12.44 14.68 1.64
CA GLN A 410 13.88 14.69 1.70
C GLN A 410 14.44 13.60 0.79
N VAL A 411 15.59 13.85 0.17
CA VAL A 411 16.25 12.90 -0.72
C VAL A 411 17.64 12.63 -0.20
N PHE A 412 18.08 11.39 -0.30
CA PHE A 412 19.40 10.95 0.13
C PHE A 412 20.16 10.31 -1.01
N LEU A 413 21.49 10.41 -0.93
CA LEU A 413 22.38 9.61 -1.76
C LEU A 413 22.60 8.24 -1.14
N ASN A 414 22.31 7.16 -1.88
CA ASN A 414 22.74 5.85 -1.47
C ASN A 414 24.25 5.64 -1.70
N LYS A 415 24.82 4.55 -1.21
CA LYS A 415 26.26 4.29 -1.35
C LYS A 415 26.79 4.22 -2.79
N ASN A 416 25.92 4.06 -3.77
CA ASN A 416 26.26 4.04 -5.20
C ASN A 416 26.06 5.41 -5.85
N GLY A 417 25.72 6.42 -5.09
CA GLY A 417 25.46 7.79 -5.57
C GLY A 417 24.16 7.92 -6.35
N TRP A 418 23.15 7.07 -6.11
CA TRP A 418 21.80 7.24 -6.63
C TRP A 418 20.88 7.87 -5.59
N LEU A 419 19.95 8.67 -6.08
CA LEU A 419 18.99 9.37 -5.24
C LEU A 419 17.88 8.43 -4.79
N VAL A 420 17.51 8.49 -3.53
CA VAL A 420 16.37 7.80 -2.93
C VAL A 420 15.56 8.78 -2.08
N ALA A 421 14.26 8.88 -2.32
CA ALA A 421 13.40 9.79 -1.57
C ALA A 421 12.94 9.12 -0.27
N ALA A 422 12.94 9.87 0.82
CA ALA A 422 12.40 9.44 2.09
C ALA A 422 10.93 9.00 1.96
N PRO A 423 10.48 7.94 2.66
CA PRO A 423 9.13 7.39 2.49
C PRO A 423 7.98 8.31 2.89
N PHE A 424 8.22 9.25 3.81
CA PHE A 424 7.20 10.20 4.27
C PHE A 424 7.53 11.62 3.83
N GLU A 425 6.50 12.44 3.73
CA GLU A 425 6.65 13.86 3.44
C GLU A 425 7.46 14.55 4.55
N TYR A 426 8.46 15.36 4.20
CA TYR A 426 9.36 16.02 5.13
C TYR A 426 8.65 16.70 6.30
N ASN A 427 9.05 16.39 7.53
CA ASN A 427 8.48 16.88 8.78
C ASN A 427 9.47 17.68 9.66
N GLY A 428 10.60 18.09 9.09
CA GLY A 428 11.62 18.86 9.82
C GLY A 428 12.79 18.00 10.32
N GLU A 429 12.97 16.81 9.77
CA GLU A 429 14.11 15.93 10.05
C GLU A 429 15.43 16.66 9.80
N GLN A 430 16.43 16.39 10.65
CA GLN A 430 17.73 17.09 10.59
C GLN A 430 18.84 16.22 9.97
N THR A 431 18.51 15.05 9.47
CA THR A 431 19.45 14.10 8.87
C THR A 431 20.03 14.66 7.57
N THR A 432 21.34 14.59 7.42
CA THR A 432 22.05 14.98 6.20
C THR A 432 22.63 13.76 5.48
N ASP A 433 23.06 13.89 4.22
CA ASP A 433 23.82 12.86 3.52
C ASP A 433 25.13 12.51 4.23
N ALA A 434 25.78 13.49 4.85
CA ALA A 434 26.98 13.28 5.66
C ALA A 434 26.68 12.44 6.91
N ASP A 435 25.51 12.61 7.54
CA ASP A 435 25.08 11.78 8.66
C ASP A 435 24.84 10.34 8.20
N VAL A 436 24.15 10.13 7.12
CA VAL A 436 23.90 8.82 6.52
C VAL A 436 25.22 8.08 6.22
N ALA A 437 26.20 8.79 5.66
CA ALA A 437 27.48 8.22 5.27
C ALA A 437 28.44 7.94 6.45
N SER A 438 28.18 8.47 7.63
CA SER A 438 29.14 8.43 8.76
C SER A 438 28.56 8.09 10.12
N LYS A 439 27.25 7.79 10.20
CA LYS A 439 26.55 7.47 11.46
C LYS A 439 25.56 6.33 11.25
N GLU A 440 25.41 5.54 12.28
CA GLU A 440 24.32 4.58 12.44
C GLU A 440 23.12 5.30 13.06
N LEU A 441 22.23 5.82 12.22
CA LEU A 441 21.06 6.62 12.63
C LEU A 441 19.98 5.75 13.30
N VAL A 442 20.01 4.46 13.04
CA VAL A 442 19.15 3.45 13.65
C VAL A 442 20.08 2.41 14.29
N ALA A 443 19.88 2.09 15.56
CA ALA A 443 20.70 1.07 16.24
C ALA A 443 20.43 -0.31 15.64
N ASP A 444 21.45 -1.21 15.67
CA ASP A 444 21.33 -2.55 15.07
C ASP A 444 20.16 -3.34 15.66
N GLU A 445 19.97 -3.27 16.96
CA GLU A 445 18.84 -3.91 17.66
C GLU A 445 17.47 -3.31 17.34
N GLU A 446 17.42 -2.13 16.72
CA GLU A 446 16.18 -1.48 16.30
C GLU A 446 15.82 -1.78 14.85
N ILE A 447 16.73 -2.38 14.06
CA ILE A 447 16.44 -2.70 12.64
C ILE A 447 15.47 -3.88 12.52
N PRO A 448 15.67 -5.00 13.21
CA PRO A 448 14.80 -6.16 13.08
C PRO A 448 13.33 -5.85 13.44
N GLY A 449 12.42 -6.57 12.81
CA GLY A 449 10.98 -6.44 13.03
C GLY A 449 10.18 -6.47 11.73
N THR A 450 8.86 -6.33 11.86
CA THR A 450 7.95 -6.35 10.72
C THR A 450 7.76 -4.95 10.14
N TYR A 451 8.01 -4.83 8.85
CA TYR A 451 7.89 -3.60 8.07
C TYR A 451 6.74 -3.71 7.08
N GLN A 452 6.02 -2.62 6.87
CA GLN A 452 5.22 -2.44 5.67
C GLN A 452 6.14 -2.05 4.52
N LEU A 453 6.08 -2.76 3.41
CA LEU A 453 6.92 -2.60 2.23
C LEU A 453 6.07 -2.16 1.03
N LEU A 454 6.46 -1.07 0.39
CA LEU A 454 6.00 -0.69 -0.96
C LEU A 454 7.10 -0.99 -1.97
N ILE A 455 6.74 -1.65 -3.07
CA ILE A 455 7.58 -1.75 -4.27
C ILE A 455 6.94 -0.89 -5.34
N HIS A 456 7.54 0.26 -5.64
CA HIS A 456 7.00 1.17 -6.64
C HIS A 456 7.05 0.53 -8.01
N LYS A 457 5.88 0.31 -8.62
CA LYS A 457 5.79 -0.31 -9.94
C LYS A 457 6.54 0.50 -10.97
N TYR A 458 7.23 -0.20 -11.84
CA TYR A 458 8.09 0.41 -12.84
C TYR A 458 7.38 0.71 -14.16
N LYS A 459 6.16 0.23 -14.32
CA LYS A 459 5.40 0.34 -15.55
C LYS A 459 4.65 1.65 -15.60
N MET A 460 4.80 2.38 -16.69
CA MET A 460 3.95 3.48 -17.10
C MET A 460 2.72 2.96 -17.84
N ASP A 461 1.55 3.19 -17.33
CA ASP A 461 0.31 2.86 -18.04
C ASP A 461 -0.73 3.97 -17.87
N TYR A 462 -0.86 4.81 -18.89
CA TYR A 462 -1.78 5.93 -18.87
C TYR A 462 -3.27 5.54 -18.95
N LYS A 463 -3.56 4.28 -19.19
CA LYS A 463 -4.96 3.78 -19.29
C LYS A 463 -5.39 3.02 -18.04
N ASN A 464 -4.44 2.48 -17.34
CA ASN A 464 -4.69 1.65 -16.18
C ASN A 464 -3.61 1.96 -15.14
N MET A 465 -3.74 3.10 -14.48
CA MET A 465 -2.90 3.41 -13.34
C MET A 465 -3.03 2.30 -12.30
N GLU A 466 -1.92 1.79 -11.83
CA GLU A 466 -1.88 0.81 -10.77
C GLU A 466 -1.28 1.44 -9.52
N GLU A 467 -2.11 1.71 -8.53
CA GLU A 467 -1.65 1.99 -7.18
C GLU A 467 -1.07 0.72 -6.54
N VAL A 468 0.06 0.88 -5.87
CA VAL A 468 0.61 -0.21 -5.04
C VAL A 468 0.16 -0.04 -3.61
N THR A 469 -0.18 -1.15 -2.96
CA THR A 469 -0.45 -1.22 -1.53
C THR A 469 0.71 -1.91 -0.82
N PRO A 470 0.97 -1.56 0.45
CA PRO A 470 2.05 -2.19 1.19
C PRO A 470 1.75 -3.67 1.49
N VAL A 471 2.84 -4.42 1.60
CA VAL A 471 2.82 -5.81 2.07
C VAL A 471 3.77 -5.95 3.27
N ASN A 472 3.55 -6.92 4.12
CA ASN A 472 4.40 -7.13 5.29
C ASN A 472 5.62 -8.00 4.95
N ILE A 473 6.79 -7.56 5.40
CA ILE A 473 8.02 -8.35 5.47
C ILE A 473 8.60 -8.25 6.88
N THR A 474 9.27 -9.29 7.33
CA THR A 474 9.98 -9.29 8.62
C THR A 474 11.48 -9.40 8.38
N LEU A 475 12.23 -8.43 8.87
CA LEU A 475 13.68 -8.43 8.93
C LEU A 475 14.09 -9.11 10.24
N HIS A 476 14.93 -10.14 10.17
CA HIS A 476 15.43 -10.90 11.34
C HIS A 476 16.83 -10.47 11.74
N ASP A 477 17.20 -10.69 13.01
CA ASP A 477 18.53 -10.36 13.57
C ASP A 477 19.68 -11.06 12.83
N ASP A 478 19.43 -12.21 12.22
CA ASP A 478 20.41 -12.97 11.44
C ASP A 478 20.62 -12.44 10.00
N GLY A 479 19.97 -11.33 9.66
CA GLY A 479 20.04 -10.72 8.33
C GLY A 479 19.11 -11.37 7.31
N THR A 480 18.24 -12.31 7.70
CA THR A 480 17.23 -12.88 6.80
C THR A 480 15.97 -12.01 6.73
N ILE A 481 15.20 -12.16 5.67
CA ILE A 481 13.89 -11.53 5.45
C ILE A 481 12.87 -12.61 5.14
N THR A 482 11.72 -12.56 5.78
CA THR A 482 10.56 -13.42 5.54
C THR A 482 9.28 -12.61 5.35
N GLY A 483 8.16 -13.27 4.99
CA GLY A 483 6.86 -12.63 4.79
C GLY A 483 6.45 -12.64 3.33
N ALA A 484 5.86 -11.55 2.84
CA ALA A 484 5.46 -11.44 1.44
C ALA A 484 6.62 -11.66 0.46
N TYR A 485 7.84 -11.40 0.88
CA TYR A 485 9.08 -11.67 0.15
C TYR A 485 10.12 -12.28 1.06
N ASN A 486 10.80 -13.31 0.59
CA ASN A 486 11.97 -13.87 1.24
C ASN A 486 13.25 -13.21 0.70
N GLY A 487 14.24 -13.01 1.58
CA GLY A 487 15.47 -12.34 1.17
C GLY A 487 16.49 -12.20 2.27
N THR A 488 17.35 -11.20 2.14
CA THR A 488 18.36 -10.84 3.14
C THR A 488 18.54 -9.33 3.21
N TRP A 489 19.01 -8.84 4.34
CA TRP A 489 19.39 -7.44 4.50
C TRP A 489 20.79 -7.34 5.15
N THR A 490 21.48 -6.26 4.86
CA THR A 490 22.77 -5.91 5.46
C THR A 490 22.90 -4.41 5.60
N ARG A 491 23.50 -3.93 6.67
CA ARG A 491 23.91 -2.53 6.86
C ARG A 491 25.42 -2.43 6.74
N ASP A 492 25.93 -1.40 6.11
CA ASP A 492 27.37 -1.11 6.07
C ASP A 492 27.79 -0.50 7.43
N GLU A 493 28.74 -1.11 8.11
CA GLU A 493 29.22 -0.73 9.46
C GLU A 493 29.56 0.76 9.56
N GLY A 494 29.14 1.42 10.63
CA GLY A 494 29.39 2.84 10.89
C GLY A 494 28.62 3.81 10.00
N THR A 495 27.65 3.31 9.21
CA THR A 495 26.84 4.13 8.30
C THR A 495 25.35 3.79 8.44
N SER A 496 24.49 4.55 7.75
CA SER A 496 23.08 4.21 7.58
C SER A 496 22.77 3.64 6.20
N TYR A 497 23.78 3.22 5.44
CA TYR A 497 23.57 2.54 4.18
C TYR A 497 23.09 1.10 4.44
N ILE A 498 21.98 0.76 3.77
CA ILE A 498 21.37 -0.57 3.86
C ILE A 498 21.25 -1.18 2.46
N ALA A 499 21.45 -2.48 2.37
CA ALA A 499 21.13 -3.27 1.20
C ALA A 499 20.03 -4.27 1.56
N VAL A 500 18.94 -4.23 0.82
CA VAL A 500 17.80 -5.14 0.95
C VAL A 500 17.75 -5.99 -0.30
N LYS A 501 17.85 -7.31 -0.14
CA LYS A 501 17.72 -8.26 -1.25
C LYS A 501 16.38 -8.96 -1.13
N LEU A 502 15.50 -8.76 -2.10
CA LEU A 502 14.22 -9.44 -2.21
C LEU A 502 14.27 -10.37 -3.43
N ALA A 503 14.11 -11.67 -3.21
CA ALA A 503 14.33 -12.70 -4.22
C ALA A 503 15.72 -12.53 -4.90
N ALA A 504 15.78 -12.21 -6.19
CA ALA A 504 17.04 -12.01 -6.93
C ALA A 504 17.50 -10.54 -7.00
N THR A 505 16.68 -9.56 -6.59
CA THR A 505 16.95 -8.14 -6.77
C THR A 505 17.55 -7.54 -5.50
N VAL A 506 18.63 -6.80 -5.66
CA VAL A 506 19.28 -6.04 -4.58
C VAL A 506 18.93 -4.58 -4.71
N TYR A 507 18.39 -4.00 -3.63
CA TYR A 507 18.07 -2.59 -3.47
C TYR A 507 19.09 -1.97 -2.53
N ASN A 508 19.80 -0.94 -2.98
CA ASN A 508 20.74 -0.19 -2.16
C ASN A 508 20.12 1.15 -1.76
N GLY A 509 20.17 1.46 -0.50
CA GLY A 509 19.52 2.65 0.03
C GLY A 509 20.01 3.08 1.39
N VAL A 510 19.14 3.71 2.12
CA VAL A 510 19.40 4.25 3.46
C VAL A 510 18.32 3.78 4.43
N ILE A 511 18.72 3.63 5.71
CA ILE A 511 17.82 3.41 6.84
C ILE A 511 17.89 4.62 7.77
N ILE A 512 16.74 5.20 8.07
CA ILE A 512 16.60 6.48 8.76
C ILE A 512 15.45 6.44 9.75
N ASN A 513 15.40 7.42 10.65
CA ASN A 513 14.24 7.69 11.47
C ASN A 513 13.46 8.87 10.89
N GLU A 514 12.16 8.70 10.71
CA GLU A 514 11.24 9.71 10.19
C GLU A 514 9.99 9.84 11.03
N GLN A 515 9.36 10.99 10.95
CA GLN A 515 8.02 11.20 11.46
C GLN A 515 7.00 10.86 10.39
N MET A 516 6.02 10.02 10.74
CA MET A 516 4.93 9.67 9.82
C MET A 516 3.98 10.87 9.59
N ASP A 517 3.43 10.94 8.39
CA ASP A 517 2.51 12.02 8.02
C ASP A 517 1.29 12.10 8.93
N SER A 518 0.84 13.33 9.18
CA SER A 518 -0.35 13.68 9.97
C SER A 518 -0.32 13.34 11.46
N ARG A 519 0.73 12.68 11.95
CA ARG A 519 0.90 12.35 13.37
C ARG A 519 2.36 12.52 13.82
N SER A 520 2.56 12.73 15.12
CA SER A 520 3.91 12.77 15.71
C SER A 520 4.51 11.38 15.97
N ILE A 521 4.04 10.37 15.25
CA ILE A 521 4.53 8.99 15.34
C ILE A 521 5.86 8.89 14.60
N GLN A 522 6.86 8.33 15.28
CA GLN A 522 8.17 8.08 14.69
C GLN A 522 8.23 6.66 14.12
N ALA A 523 8.83 6.55 12.95
CA ALA A 523 9.06 5.29 12.27
C ALA A 523 10.54 5.11 11.96
N THR A 524 10.98 3.86 11.93
CA THR A 524 12.21 3.46 11.27
C THR A 524 11.87 3.17 9.82
N ALA A 525 12.51 3.87 8.89
CA ALA A 525 12.18 3.86 7.49
C ALA A 525 13.36 3.44 6.61
N ILE A 526 13.09 2.70 5.55
CA ILE A 526 14.05 2.28 4.53
C ILE A 526 13.57 2.81 3.17
N THR A 527 14.46 3.47 2.46
CA THR A 527 14.28 3.81 1.07
C THR A 527 15.47 3.31 0.26
N ALA A 528 15.21 2.59 -0.83
CA ALA A 528 16.28 1.97 -1.60
C ALA A 528 15.90 1.79 -3.08
N THR A 529 16.91 1.78 -3.96
CA THR A 529 16.72 1.56 -5.38
C THR A 529 17.60 0.41 -5.90
N ALA A 530 17.10 -0.30 -6.89
CA ALA A 530 17.83 -1.34 -7.59
C ALA A 530 18.36 -0.83 -8.92
N ASN A 531 19.43 -1.45 -9.45
CA ASN A 531 20.02 -1.03 -10.73
C ASN A 531 19.05 -1.09 -11.92
N ASN A 532 17.95 -1.82 -11.80
CA ASN A 532 16.90 -1.86 -12.82
C ASN A 532 15.93 -0.67 -12.71
N GLY A 533 16.18 0.26 -11.79
CA GLY A 533 15.42 1.49 -11.60
C GLY A 533 14.17 1.36 -10.72
N VAL A 534 13.89 0.17 -10.17
CA VAL A 534 12.78 -0.03 -9.23
C VAL A 534 13.17 0.50 -7.85
N ASN A 535 12.30 1.27 -7.24
CA ASN A 535 12.47 1.80 -5.90
C ASN A 535 11.57 1.06 -4.91
N ILE A 536 12.01 0.94 -3.67
CA ILE A 536 11.23 0.41 -2.55
C ILE A 536 11.22 1.41 -1.40
N TRP A 537 10.09 1.45 -0.70
CA TRP A 537 9.94 2.06 0.60
C TRP A 537 9.52 1.01 1.61
N ALA A 538 10.05 1.08 2.81
CA ALA A 538 9.58 0.25 3.90
C ALA A 538 9.63 1.02 5.22
N TYR A 539 8.66 0.78 6.10
CA TYR A 539 8.69 1.38 7.43
C TYR A 539 8.12 0.44 8.49
N LYS A 540 8.54 0.66 9.71
CA LYS A 540 7.86 0.18 10.92
C LYS A 540 7.79 1.32 11.94
N MET A 541 6.71 1.38 12.70
CA MET A 541 6.63 2.33 13.81
C MET A 541 7.67 1.97 14.87
N GLN A 542 8.33 2.96 15.46
CA GLN A 542 9.20 2.70 16.61
C GLN A 542 8.38 2.17 17.79
N PRO A 543 8.90 1.25 18.61
CA PRO A 543 8.10 0.48 19.58
C PRO A 543 7.20 1.33 20.48
N LYS A 544 7.72 2.36 21.13
CA LYS A 544 6.88 3.22 22.00
C LYS A 544 5.80 3.98 21.24
N TYR A 545 6.05 4.34 19.98
CA TYR A 545 5.08 5.05 19.13
C TYR A 545 4.02 4.10 18.58
N ALA A 546 4.39 2.86 18.25
CA ALA A 546 3.44 1.82 17.91
C ALA A 546 2.46 1.57 19.06
N LEU A 547 2.99 1.48 20.29
CA LEU A 547 2.16 1.35 21.49
C LEU A 547 1.28 2.58 21.73
N ALA A 548 1.83 3.80 21.53
CA ALA A 548 1.06 5.03 21.64
C ALA A 548 -0.06 5.11 20.59
N TRP A 549 0.22 4.69 19.36
CA TRP A 549 -0.76 4.64 18.30
C TRP A 549 -1.90 3.68 18.64
N GLN A 550 -1.59 2.46 19.10
CA GLN A 550 -2.57 1.48 19.56
C GLN A 550 -3.51 2.04 20.61
N LEU A 551 -2.96 2.65 21.65
CA LEU A 551 -3.73 3.19 22.78
C LEU A 551 -4.63 4.38 22.39
N ASN A 552 -4.36 5.07 21.29
CA ASN A 552 -5.15 6.20 20.82
C ASN A 552 -6.15 5.86 19.72
N THR A 553 -5.93 4.77 18.98
CA THR A 553 -6.79 4.37 17.84
C THR A 553 -7.71 3.22 18.18
N GLN A 554 -7.36 2.41 19.18
CA GLN A 554 -8.13 1.24 19.57
C GLN A 554 -8.78 1.42 20.94
N THR A 555 -9.98 0.86 21.08
CA THR A 555 -10.72 0.91 22.34
C THR A 555 -10.65 -0.47 22.98
N VAL A 556 -10.10 -0.53 24.19
CA VAL A 556 -10.22 -1.77 24.99
C VAL A 556 -11.70 -1.97 25.36
N PRO A 557 -12.31 -3.11 24.98
CA PRO A 557 -13.76 -3.29 25.07
C PRO A 557 -14.24 -3.64 26.48
N LEU A 558 -13.60 -3.10 27.49
CA LEU A 558 -13.93 -3.34 28.88
C LEU A 558 -13.96 -2.04 29.69
N THR A 559 -14.91 -1.91 30.58
CA THR A 559 -15.03 -0.79 31.51
C THR A 559 -14.98 -1.29 32.95
N ASN A 560 -14.50 -0.44 33.87
CA ASN A 560 -14.57 -0.73 35.29
C ASN A 560 -16.03 -0.92 35.72
N ASN A 561 -16.24 -1.89 36.62
CA ASN A 561 -17.54 -2.32 37.13
C ASN A 561 -18.46 -2.99 36.08
N ALA A 562 -17.94 -3.36 34.92
CA ALA A 562 -18.72 -4.20 34.00
C ALA A 562 -19.21 -5.47 34.71
N ALA A 563 -20.41 -5.89 34.37
CA ALA A 563 -20.99 -7.11 34.91
C ALA A 563 -20.75 -8.27 33.95
N PHE A 564 -20.28 -9.36 34.50
CA PHE A 564 -20.14 -10.63 33.79
C PHE A 564 -21.23 -11.59 34.28
N SER A 565 -22.29 -11.67 33.50
CA SER A 565 -23.39 -12.61 33.70
C SER A 565 -23.45 -13.68 32.60
N ARG A 566 -22.52 -13.60 31.65
CA ARG A 566 -22.34 -14.43 30.47
C ARG A 566 -20.92 -14.32 29.96
N ASP A 567 -20.52 -15.19 29.01
CA ASP A 567 -19.25 -15.05 28.30
C ASP A 567 -19.13 -13.67 27.68
N THR A 568 -18.03 -12.99 27.94
CA THR A 568 -17.69 -11.70 27.35
C THR A 568 -16.31 -11.83 26.73
N TYR A 569 -16.27 -11.76 25.43
CA TYR A 569 -15.05 -11.97 24.71
C TYR A 569 -14.01 -10.85 24.99
N LEU A 570 -12.85 -11.28 25.44
CA LEU A 570 -11.67 -10.41 25.63
C LEU A 570 -10.67 -10.76 24.53
N TYR A 571 -10.76 -10.08 23.41
CA TYR A 571 -9.84 -10.35 22.31
C TYR A 571 -8.42 -9.84 22.66
N ASN A 572 -7.45 -10.54 22.13
CA ASN A 572 -6.03 -10.33 22.40
C ASN A 572 -5.26 -9.83 21.19
N MET A 573 -5.96 -9.33 20.17
CA MET A 573 -5.37 -8.57 19.09
C MET A 573 -6.14 -7.32 18.76
N VAL A 574 -5.37 -6.34 18.36
CA VAL A 574 -5.85 -5.11 17.76
C VAL A 574 -5.68 -5.27 16.25
N GLU A 575 -6.79 -5.22 15.51
CA GLU A 575 -6.83 -5.45 14.06
C GLU A 575 -6.30 -4.22 13.29
N ASP A 576 -4.99 -4.00 13.26
CA ASP A 576 -4.45 -2.82 12.59
C ASP A 576 -3.07 -3.01 11.97
N GLY A 577 -2.59 -4.25 11.90
CA GLY A 577 -1.29 -4.57 11.33
C GLY A 577 -0.07 -4.13 12.15
N SER A 578 -0.27 -3.56 13.35
CA SER A 578 0.86 -3.15 14.21
C SER A 578 1.55 -4.34 14.89
N ASN A 579 0.98 -5.54 14.84
CA ASN A 579 1.46 -6.76 15.50
C ASN A 579 1.62 -6.63 17.04
N VAL A 580 0.93 -5.69 17.68
CA VAL A 580 0.92 -5.55 19.13
C VAL A 580 -0.21 -6.40 19.69
N ALA A 581 0.13 -7.48 20.38
CA ALA A 581 -0.87 -8.33 21.00
C ALA A 581 -1.39 -7.72 22.30
N LEU A 582 -2.72 -7.66 22.45
CA LEU A 582 -3.38 -7.36 23.71
C LEU A 582 -3.57 -8.67 24.47
N THR A 583 -2.88 -8.84 25.57
CA THR A 583 -3.03 -10.01 26.45
C THR A 583 -3.86 -9.67 27.69
N TRP A 584 -4.51 -10.67 28.26
CA TRP A 584 -5.30 -10.52 29.46
C TRP A 584 -4.87 -11.48 30.56
N THR A 585 -4.94 -11.01 31.80
CA THR A 585 -4.74 -11.85 33.00
C THR A 585 -5.91 -11.63 33.93
N SER A 586 -6.51 -12.72 34.38
CA SER A 586 -7.59 -12.71 35.36
C SER A 586 -7.06 -13.04 36.75
N SER A 587 -7.55 -12.32 37.75
CA SER A 587 -7.26 -12.65 39.18
C SER A 587 -7.98 -13.92 39.67
N HIS A 588 -9.02 -14.36 38.94
CA HIS A 588 -9.81 -15.56 39.21
C HIS A 588 -10.13 -16.22 37.86
N PRO A 589 -9.15 -16.92 37.26
CA PRO A 589 -9.33 -17.52 35.93
C PRO A 589 -10.34 -18.68 35.92
N ASP A 590 -10.62 -19.26 37.05
CA ASP A 590 -11.68 -20.24 37.30
C ASP A 590 -13.10 -19.67 37.19
N ILE A 591 -13.27 -18.37 37.49
CA ILE A 591 -14.56 -17.66 37.39
C ILE A 591 -14.68 -16.92 36.08
N ILE A 592 -13.70 -16.11 35.71
CA ILE A 592 -13.57 -15.44 34.41
C ILE A 592 -12.18 -15.77 33.87
N SER A 593 -12.12 -16.52 32.80
CA SER A 593 -10.82 -16.86 32.18
C SER A 593 -10.11 -15.64 31.60
N ASN A 594 -8.84 -15.78 31.27
CA ASN A 594 -8.05 -14.77 30.57
C ASN A 594 -8.65 -14.38 29.19
N TYR A 595 -9.59 -15.14 28.71
CA TYR A 595 -10.28 -14.93 27.42
C TYR A 595 -11.71 -14.42 27.58
N GLY A 596 -12.13 -14.17 28.85
CA GLY A 596 -13.47 -13.67 29.12
C GLY A 596 -14.55 -14.74 29.16
N LYS A 597 -14.16 -16.03 29.21
CA LYS A 597 -15.11 -17.11 29.46
C LYS A 597 -15.57 -17.01 30.91
N TYR A 598 -16.87 -16.94 31.12
CA TYR A 598 -17.50 -16.83 32.41
C TYR A 598 -18.00 -18.22 32.87
N ASN A 599 -17.55 -18.63 34.04
CA ASN A 599 -18.01 -19.86 34.69
C ASN A 599 -18.78 -19.51 35.97
N PRO A 600 -20.09 -19.57 35.97
CA PRO A 600 -20.89 -19.28 37.16
C PRO A 600 -20.93 -20.42 38.19
N TYR A 601 -20.56 -21.63 37.83
CA TYR A 601 -20.73 -22.81 38.65
C TYR A 601 -19.90 -22.76 39.92
N GLY A 602 -20.57 -22.86 41.07
CA GLY A 602 -19.92 -22.75 42.38
C GLY A 602 -19.64 -21.33 42.83
N VAL A 603 -20.05 -20.31 42.09
CA VAL A 603 -19.99 -18.93 42.52
C VAL A 603 -21.25 -18.60 43.31
N GLU A 604 -21.19 -18.69 44.63
CA GLU A 604 -22.32 -18.48 45.51
C GLU A 604 -22.78 -17.01 45.59
N GLU A 605 -21.82 -16.06 45.52
CA GLU A 605 -22.08 -14.62 45.60
C GLU A 605 -21.42 -13.89 44.45
N ASN A 606 -21.98 -12.71 44.08
CA ASN A 606 -21.37 -11.85 43.09
C ASN A 606 -19.94 -11.47 43.49
N THR A 607 -18.96 -11.88 42.72
CA THR A 607 -17.53 -11.81 43.03
C THR A 607 -16.84 -10.73 42.23
N LYS A 608 -15.95 -9.96 42.85
CA LYS A 608 -15.10 -9.01 42.15
C LYS A 608 -13.91 -9.75 41.55
N VAL A 609 -13.72 -9.59 40.26
CA VAL A 609 -12.60 -10.13 39.51
C VAL A 609 -11.84 -8.97 38.90
N THR A 610 -10.50 -9.00 38.96
CA THR A 610 -9.65 -8.04 38.28
C THR A 610 -9.16 -8.68 36.99
N LEU A 611 -9.46 -8.03 35.86
CA LEU A 611 -8.95 -8.38 34.55
C LEU A 611 -7.90 -7.36 34.16
N THR A 612 -6.67 -7.78 33.95
CA THR A 612 -5.58 -6.89 33.58
C THR A 612 -5.27 -7.04 32.10
N ALA A 613 -5.47 -5.96 31.35
CA ALA A 613 -5.07 -5.85 29.95
C ALA A 613 -3.62 -5.41 29.85
N ARG A 614 -2.85 -6.01 28.96
CA ARG A 614 -1.45 -5.66 28.75
C ARG A 614 -1.12 -5.68 27.26
N LEU A 615 -0.44 -4.62 26.81
CA LEU A 615 0.18 -4.49 25.49
C LEU A 615 1.69 -4.48 25.66
N ASP A 616 2.42 -5.29 24.92
CA ASP A 616 3.87 -5.38 24.96
C ASP A 616 4.48 -5.06 23.60
N VAL A 617 5.57 -4.28 23.64
CA VAL A 617 6.45 -4.01 22.50
C VAL A 617 7.91 -4.06 23.00
N PRO A 618 8.92 -4.19 22.13
CA PRO A 618 10.30 -4.16 22.57
C PRO A 618 10.61 -2.92 23.42
N GLY A 619 11.09 -3.12 24.64
CA GLY A 619 11.49 -2.07 25.58
C GLY A 619 10.36 -1.34 26.31
N TYR A 620 9.09 -1.51 25.93
CA TYR A 620 7.95 -0.82 26.52
C TYR A 620 6.75 -1.74 26.71
N PHE A 621 5.91 -1.38 27.69
CA PHE A 621 4.60 -2.00 27.85
C PHE A 621 3.58 -0.99 28.36
N TRP A 622 2.32 -1.33 28.19
CA TRP A 622 1.20 -0.66 28.83
C TRP A 622 0.36 -1.70 29.55
N GLU A 623 -0.14 -1.35 30.70
CA GLU A 623 -0.98 -2.24 31.51
C GLU A 623 -2.13 -1.46 32.16
N GLN A 624 -3.32 -2.04 32.16
CA GLN A 624 -4.46 -1.48 32.86
C GLN A 624 -5.33 -2.57 33.47
N ALA A 625 -5.61 -2.42 34.76
CA ALA A 625 -6.51 -3.29 35.49
C ALA A 625 -7.96 -2.78 35.44
N TYR A 626 -8.88 -3.70 35.23
CA TYR A 626 -10.31 -3.47 35.26
C TYR A 626 -10.94 -4.34 36.33
N THR A 627 -11.62 -3.73 37.31
CA THR A 627 -12.37 -4.48 38.30
C THR A 627 -13.79 -4.70 37.75
N VAL A 628 -14.15 -5.94 37.52
CA VAL A 628 -15.47 -6.34 37.02
C VAL A 628 -16.22 -7.12 38.12
N THR A 629 -17.51 -7.34 37.91
CA THR A 629 -18.34 -8.15 38.83
C THR A 629 -18.79 -9.42 38.08
N ALA A 630 -18.25 -10.55 38.44
CA ALA A 630 -18.81 -11.84 38.06
C ALA A 630 -20.06 -12.10 38.88
N TYR A 631 -21.20 -12.34 38.23
CA TYR A 631 -22.44 -12.64 38.90
C TYR A 631 -22.39 -14.07 39.44
N SER A 632 -23.10 -14.27 40.54
CA SER A 632 -23.29 -15.64 41.09
C SER A 632 -24.10 -16.52 40.13
N GLU A 633 -24.03 -17.79 40.31
CA GLU A 633 -24.81 -18.77 39.54
C GLU A 633 -26.33 -18.44 39.52
N ALA A 634 -26.86 -17.99 40.67
CA ALA A 634 -28.27 -17.60 40.79
C ALA A 634 -28.65 -16.34 39.99
N ASN A 635 -27.65 -15.47 39.66
CA ASN A 635 -27.83 -14.20 38.96
C ASN A 635 -27.31 -14.24 37.53
N ALA A 636 -26.77 -15.37 37.07
CA ALA A 636 -26.24 -15.52 35.71
C ALA A 636 -27.38 -15.41 34.70
N GLU A 637 -27.18 -14.52 33.70
CA GLU A 637 -28.10 -14.46 32.59
C GLU A 637 -27.97 -15.72 31.71
N GLN A 638 -29.06 -16.05 31.03
CA GLN A 638 -29.00 -17.10 30.05
C GLN A 638 -28.00 -16.66 28.93
N ARG A 639 -27.04 -17.50 28.61
CA ARG A 639 -26.03 -17.22 27.57
C ARG A 639 -26.71 -16.92 26.26
N TYR A 640 -26.12 -15.99 25.51
CA TYR A 640 -26.57 -15.69 24.17
C TYR A 640 -26.50 -16.96 23.30
N ASP A 641 -27.63 -17.36 22.77
CA ASP A 641 -27.80 -18.68 22.16
C ASP A 641 -27.42 -18.66 20.66
N TRP A 642 -26.21 -18.17 20.32
CA TRP A 642 -25.70 -18.43 18.98
C TRP A 642 -25.21 -19.90 18.83
N LYS A 643 -25.00 -20.60 19.92
CA LYS A 643 -24.65 -22.02 19.97
C LYS A 643 -25.77 -22.92 19.45
N THR A 644 -27.04 -22.55 19.63
CA THR A 644 -28.17 -23.32 19.14
C THR A 644 -28.10 -23.47 17.63
N GLY A 645 -28.12 -24.70 17.17
CA GLY A 645 -28.03 -25.04 15.76
C GLY A 645 -26.60 -25.13 15.20
N MET A 646 -25.55 -24.95 16.02
CA MET A 646 -24.18 -25.30 15.61
C MET A 646 -24.09 -26.84 15.57
N VAL A 647 -23.76 -27.38 14.40
CA VAL A 647 -23.70 -28.84 14.15
C VAL A 647 -22.29 -29.30 13.82
N ALA A 648 -21.40 -28.39 13.47
CA ALA A 648 -19.99 -28.71 13.26
C ALA A 648 -19.07 -27.51 13.57
N HIS A 649 -17.91 -27.87 14.11
CA HIS A 649 -16.74 -27.01 14.19
C HIS A 649 -15.47 -27.82 13.91
N TYR A 650 -14.65 -27.40 12.97
CA TYR A 650 -13.34 -27.97 12.65
C TYR A 650 -12.29 -26.90 12.90
N GLY A 651 -11.53 -27.02 14.01
CA GLY A 651 -10.54 -26.05 14.43
C GLY A 651 -9.13 -26.33 13.91
N PHE A 652 -8.88 -27.55 13.41
CA PHE A 652 -7.59 -28.02 12.87
C PHE A 652 -6.41 -28.00 13.86
N ASP A 653 -6.64 -27.70 15.13
CA ASP A 653 -5.62 -27.64 16.16
C ASP A 653 -5.17 -29.03 16.62
N ASP A 654 -3.93 -29.12 17.12
CA ASP A 654 -3.36 -30.34 17.71
C ASP A 654 -3.42 -31.57 16.80
N ASP A 655 -3.29 -31.38 15.48
CA ASP A 655 -3.49 -32.39 14.44
C ASP A 655 -4.88 -33.02 14.44
N ASP A 656 -5.85 -32.39 15.09
CA ASP A 656 -7.22 -32.88 15.18
C ASP A 656 -8.05 -32.42 13.98
N LEU A 657 -8.55 -33.41 13.23
CA LEU A 657 -9.40 -33.18 12.05
C LEU A 657 -10.88 -33.56 12.34
N ALA A 658 -11.23 -33.85 13.58
CA ALA A 658 -12.58 -34.21 13.94
C ALA A 658 -13.49 -32.98 14.10
N ASN A 659 -14.78 -33.19 13.87
CA ASN A 659 -15.80 -32.24 14.26
C ASN A 659 -15.88 -32.18 15.80
N THR A 660 -15.72 -31.03 16.39
CA THR A 660 -15.79 -30.80 17.85
C THR A 660 -17.11 -31.27 18.47
N PHE A 661 -18.19 -31.30 17.69
CA PHE A 661 -19.54 -31.69 18.14
C PHE A 661 -19.89 -33.16 17.87
N ASP A 662 -19.14 -33.81 16.99
CA ASP A 662 -19.32 -35.21 16.62
C ASP A 662 -17.98 -35.78 16.13
N SER A 663 -17.28 -36.48 17.02
CA SER A 663 -15.95 -37.02 16.74
C SER A 663 -15.90 -38.09 15.65
N GLU A 664 -17.04 -38.67 15.30
CA GLU A 664 -17.15 -39.63 14.18
C GLU A 664 -17.09 -38.91 12.82
N GLN A 665 -17.44 -37.62 12.76
CA GLN A 665 -17.33 -36.79 11.57
C GLN A 665 -15.94 -36.20 11.48
N LYS A 666 -15.19 -36.49 10.42
CA LYS A 666 -13.81 -36.07 10.27
C LYS A 666 -13.57 -35.36 8.95
N ALA A 667 -12.69 -34.37 9.03
CA ALA A 667 -12.07 -33.79 7.85
C ALA A 667 -10.94 -34.69 7.36
N ALA A 668 -10.69 -34.71 6.05
CA ALA A 668 -9.59 -35.46 5.47
C ALA A 668 -8.83 -34.55 4.49
N LEU A 669 -7.53 -34.43 4.70
CA LEU A 669 -6.64 -33.77 3.77
C LEU A 669 -6.49 -34.61 2.52
N ALA A 670 -6.89 -34.09 1.37
CA ALA A 670 -7.00 -34.87 0.13
C ALA A 670 -6.33 -34.16 -1.06
N ARG A 671 -5.89 -34.92 -2.03
CA ARG A 671 -5.21 -34.41 -3.22
C ARG A 671 -5.53 -35.22 -4.47
N ARG A 672 -5.39 -34.58 -5.61
CA ARG A 672 -5.39 -35.25 -6.94
C ARG A 672 -4.00 -35.36 -7.54
N SER A 673 -3.05 -34.54 -7.13
CA SER A 673 -1.66 -34.52 -7.60
C SER A 673 -0.72 -35.15 -6.58
N THR A 674 0.44 -35.59 -7.02
CA THR A 674 1.51 -36.06 -6.12
C THR A 674 2.40 -34.94 -5.64
N THR A 675 2.34 -33.77 -6.25
CA THR A 675 3.25 -32.63 -6.01
C THR A 675 2.65 -31.59 -5.08
N LYS A 676 1.33 -31.46 -5.03
CA LYS A 676 0.60 -30.50 -4.20
C LYS A 676 -0.22 -31.23 -3.14
N GLN A 677 0.08 -31.00 -1.89
CA GLN A 677 -0.59 -31.67 -0.76
C GLN A 677 -1.03 -30.62 0.24
N PRO A 678 -2.28 -30.69 0.75
CA PRO A 678 -2.67 -29.88 1.89
C PRO A 678 -1.87 -30.29 3.11
N ALA A 679 -1.59 -29.35 4.00
CA ALA A 679 -0.87 -29.57 5.25
C ALA A 679 -1.57 -28.85 6.39
N LEU A 680 -1.39 -29.36 7.61
CA LEU A 680 -1.56 -28.56 8.81
C LEU A 680 -0.25 -27.80 9.04
N GLU A 681 -0.35 -26.51 9.27
CA GLU A 681 0.79 -25.62 9.49
C GLU A 681 0.49 -24.77 10.74
N ASP A 682 1.54 -24.32 11.42
CA ASP A 682 1.36 -23.38 12.51
C ASP A 682 0.72 -22.10 11.99
N GLY A 683 -0.31 -21.64 12.66
CA GLY A 683 -0.98 -20.39 12.35
C GLY A 683 -0.06 -19.20 12.60
N ASP A 684 -0.35 -18.12 11.89
CA ASP A 684 0.33 -16.84 12.16
C ASP A 684 -0.24 -16.17 13.42
N PRO A 685 0.33 -15.03 13.86
CA PRO A 685 -0.21 -14.32 15.03
C PRO A 685 -1.70 -13.97 14.97
N MET A 686 -2.37 -13.99 13.83
CA MET A 686 -3.82 -13.78 13.71
C MET A 686 -4.62 -15.08 14.01
N ARG A 687 -4.00 -16.24 13.84
CA ARG A 687 -4.66 -17.54 14.05
C ARG A 687 -3.73 -18.43 14.88
N ILE A 688 -3.97 -18.49 16.18
CA ILE A 688 -3.20 -19.31 17.12
C ILE A 688 -3.58 -20.77 16.92
N GLY A 689 -2.62 -21.67 17.08
CA GLY A 689 -2.80 -23.09 16.81
C GLY A 689 -2.40 -23.44 15.39
N GLN A 690 -3.04 -24.45 14.83
CA GLN A 690 -2.78 -24.90 13.48
C GLN A 690 -3.88 -24.43 12.51
N VAL A 691 -3.51 -24.29 11.26
CA VAL A 691 -4.41 -23.96 10.14
C VAL A 691 -4.21 -24.98 9.04
N VAL A 692 -5.22 -25.23 8.22
CA VAL A 692 -5.06 -26.05 7.04
C VAL A 692 -4.65 -25.22 5.84
N HIS A 693 -3.47 -25.47 5.29
CA HIS A 693 -2.97 -24.84 4.08
C HIS A 693 -3.25 -25.70 2.85
N LEU A 694 -4.05 -25.17 1.93
CA LEU A 694 -4.27 -25.74 0.62
C LEU A 694 -3.18 -25.25 -0.34
N ASN A 695 -2.02 -25.83 -0.30
CA ASN A 695 -0.89 -25.52 -1.17
C ASN A 695 -1.19 -25.99 -2.61
N ALA A 696 -2.19 -25.38 -3.24
CA ALA A 696 -2.60 -25.77 -4.59
C ALA A 696 -2.30 -24.65 -5.58
N GLY A 697 -2.16 -24.93 -6.79
CA GLY A 697 -2.15 -23.97 -7.88
C GLY A 697 -3.51 -23.94 -8.54
N ALA A 698 -3.79 -22.94 -9.33
CA ALA A 698 -5.04 -22.70 -10.04
C ALA A 698 -5.48 -23.82 -10.99
N VAL A 699 -4.70 -24.88 -11.13
CA VAL A 699 -4.94 -25.93 -12.13
C VAL A 699 -5.28 -27.24 -11.44
N ASN A 700 -6.37 -27.86 -11.86
CA ASN A 700 -6.73 -29.26 -11.59
C ASN A 700 -7.26 -29.62 -10.19
N ARG A 701 -7.63 -28.64 -9.33
CA ARG A 701 -8.26 -28.97 -8.04
C ARG A 701 -7.41 -29.95 -7.24
N GLU A 702 -6.13 -29.64 -7.10
CA GLU A 702 -5.12 -30.59 -6.65
C GLU A 702 -5.18 -30.86 -5.15
N SER A 703 -5.36 -29.82 -4.34
CA SER A 703 -5.27 -29.82 -2.89
C SER A 703 -6.59 -29.37 -2.30
N TYR A 704 -7.17 -30.15 -1.40
CA TYR A 704 -8.47 -29.81 -0.82
C TYR A 704 -8.71 -30.55 0.50
N VAL A 705 -9.67 -30.07 1.29
CA VAL A 705 -10.19 -30.77 2.44
C VAL A 705 -11.53 -31.41 2.05
N LYS A 706 -11.69 -32.68 2.35
CA LYS A 706 -12.97 -33.38 2.29
C LYS A 706 -13.51 -33.53 3.70
N MET A 707 -14.75 -33.09 3.93
CA MET A 707 -15.45 -33.21 5.20
C MET A 707 -16.75 -33.99 5.01
N ASP A 708 -17.15 -34.67 6.04
CA ASP A 708 -18.50 -35.18 6.10
C ASP A 708 -19.48 -34.01 6.16
N ASN A 709 -20.60 -34.11 5.47
CA ASN A 709 -21.58 -33.03 5.50
C ASN A 709 -22.39 -33.08 6.80
N PRO A 710 -22.20 -32.14 7.73
CA PRO A 710 -22.91 -32.16 9.01
C PRO A 710 -24.42 -31.83 8.91
N LEU A 711 -24.87 -31.38 7.73
CA LEU A 711 -26.25 -31.04 7.43
C LEU A 711 -27.01 -32.21 6.75
N LEU A 712 -26.33 -33.33 6.49
CA LEU A 712 -26.92 -34.44 5.73
C LEU A 712 -28.09 -35.04 6.47
N GLY A 713 -29.26 -34.99 5.83
CA GLY A 713 -30.51 -35.53 6.42
C GLY A 713 -31.26 -34.58 7.35
N ASP A 714 -30.69 -33.39 7.63
CA ASP A 714 -31.37 -32.40 8.46
C ASP A 714 -32.58 -31.78 7.72
N SER A 715 -33.57 -31.39 8.47
CA SER A 715 -34.79 -30.78 7.89
C SER A 715 -34.57 -29.36 7.38
N LEU A 716 -33.60 -28.65 7.95
CA LEU A 716 -33.24 -27.28 7.61
C LEU A 716 -34.46 -26.38 7.38
N THR A 717 -35.37 -26.33 8.32
CA THR A 717 -36.69 -25.70 8.16
C THR A 717 -36.60 -24.21 7.77
N GLU A 718 -35.56 -23.48 8.19
CA GLU A 718 -35.35 -22.06 7.87
C GLU A 718 -34.17 -21.88 6.94
N GLY A 719 -33.15 -22.71 7.01
CA GLY A 719 -31.91 -22.60 6.24
C GLY A 719 -30.70 -23.13 7.00
N ALA A 720 -29.52 -22.67 6.64
CA ALA A 720 -28.24 -23.02 7.22
C ALA A 720 -27.24 -21.84 7.19
N THR A 721 -26.16 -21.96 7.93
CA THR A 721 -25.05 -21.00 7.87
C THR A 721 -23.71 -21.73 7.88
N ILE A 722 -22.76 -21.26 7.06
CA ILE A 722 -21.37 -21.74 7.04
C ILE A 722 -20.49 -20.55 7.31
N SER A 723 -19.56 -20.70 8.24
CA SER A 723 -18.59 -19.67 8.59
C SER A 723 -17.19 -20.28 8.67
N PHE A 724 -16.18 -19.58 8.17
CA PHE A 724 -14.79 -20.03 8.22
C PHE A 724 -13.84 -18.84 8.10
N TRP A 725 -12.67 -18.97 8.70
CA TRP A 725 -11.56 -18.05 8.42
C TRP A 725 -10.81 -18.51 7.20
N VAL A 726 -10.42 -17.56 6.37
CA VAL A 726 -9.61 -17.81 5.17
C VAL A 726 -8.59 -16.71 4.95
N LYS A 727 -7.36 -17.12 4.60
CA LYS A 727 -6.29 -16.23 4.12
C LYS A 727 -5.86 -16.72 2.75
N ARG A 728 -6.16 -15.97 1.72
CA ARG A 728 -5.74 -16.28 0.36
C ARG A 728 -4.29 -15.86 0.16
N ASN A 729 -3.49 -16.74 -0.47
CA ASN A 729 -2.08 -16.49 -0.75
C ASN A 729 -1.81 -16.14 -2.22
N ASP A 730 -2.81 -16.27 -3.09
CA ASP A 730 -2.71 -15.96 -4.51
C ASP A 730 -3.83 -15.03 -5.01
N ASN A 731 -3.63 -14.47 -6.19
CA ASN A 731 -4.57 -13.54 -6.82
C ASN A 731 -5.68 -14.25 -7.63
N ASN A 732 -5.77 -15.57 -7.62
CA ASN A 732 -6.80 -16.26 -8.38
C ASN A 732 -8.14 -16.22 -7.67
N LEU A 733 -9.01 -15.35 -8.11
CA LEU A 733 -10.34 -15.11 -7.53
C LEU A 733 -11.37 -16.22 -7.82
N TRP A 734 -11.11 -17.08 -8.79
CA TRP A 734 -12.08 -18.07 -9.26
C TRP A 734 -12.01 -19.41 -8.56
N ASP A 735 -11.00 -19.66 -7.77
CA ASP A 735 -10.84 -20.91 -7.06
C ASP A 735 -11.90 -21.10 -5.99
N ALA A 736 -12.35 -22.35 -5.85
CA ALA A 736 -13.38 -22.68 -4.90
C ALA A 736 -12.89 -22.52 -3.45
N LEU A 737 -13.61 -21.77 -2.64
CA LEU A 737 -13.38 -21.76 -1.19
C LEU A 737 -14.07 -22.93 -0.53
N PHE A 738 -15.35 -23.15 -0.83
CA PHE A 738 -16.07 -24.34 -0.38
C PHE A 738 -17.07 -24.82 -1.43
N ALA A 739 -17.52 -26.06 -1.28
CA ALA A 739 -18.63 -26.59 -2.07
C ALA A 739 -19.35 -27.74 -1.37
N PHE A 740 -20.68 -27.84 -1.59
CA PHE A 740 -21.51 -28.98 -1.34
C PHE A 740 -21.82 -29.65 -2.66
N VAL A 741 -21.56 -30.96 -2.73
CA VAL A 741 -21.63 -31.71 -3.99
C VAL A 741 -22.47 -33.00 -3.80
N ASP A 742 -23.43 -33.21 -4.70
CA ASP A 742 -24.13 -34.48 -4.85
C ASP A 742 -24.13 -34.92 -6.32
N GLY A 743 -23.20 -35.81 -6.65
CA GLY A 743 -22.96 -36.20 -8.04
C GLY A 743 -22.48 -35.05 -8.90
N SER A 744 -23.26 -34.61 -9.87
CA SER A 744 -22.96 -33.42 -10.71
C SER A 744 -23.65 -32.14 -10.22
N ALA A 745 -24.63 -32.24 -9.31
CA ALA A 745 -25.22 -31.09 -8.66
C ALA A 745 -24.25 -30.45 -7.66
N LYS A 746 -24.23 -29.15 -7.59
CA LYS A 746 -23.27 -28.42 -6.75
C LYS A 746 -23.80 -27.09 -6.26
N LEU A 747 -23.32 -26.69 -5.09
CA LEU A 747 -23.36 -25.35 -4.53
C LEU A 747 -21.95 -24.99 -4.10
N PHE A 748 -21.43 -23.87 -4.53
CA PHE A 748 -20.06 -23.48 -4.23
C PHE A 748 -19.91 -21.96 -4.13
N MET A 749 -18.82 -21.51 -3.51
CA MET A 749 -18.39 -20.11 -3.50
C MET A 749 -16.91 -20.00 -3.83
N THR A 750 -16.52 -18.88 -4.47
CA THR A 750 -15.13 -18.59 -4.88
C THR A 750 -14.57 -17.35 -4.19
N GLY A 751 -13.29 -17.09 -4.37
CA GLY A 751 -12.56 -16.00 -3.70
C GLY A 751 -13.06 -14.57 -4.03
N ASN A 752 -13.83 -14.39 -5.10
CA ASN A 752 -14.53 -13.16 -5.44
C ASN A 752 -16.00 -13.14 -4.99
N CYS A 753 -16.35 -13.98 -4.03
CA CYS A 753 -17.71 -14.15 -3.52
C CYS A 753 -18.75 -14.57 -4.58
N TYR A 754 -18.29 -15.04 -5.74
CA TYR A 754 -19.18 -15.66 -6.71
C TYR A 754 -19.74 -16.95 -6.12
N THR A 755 -21.07 -17.04 -6.02
CA THR A 755 -21.78 -18.22 -5.53
C THR A 755 -22.57 -18.84 -6.67
N GLY A 756 -22.28 -20.09 -6.98
CA GLY A 756 -22.94 -20.88 -8.02
C GLY A 756 -23.73 -22.04 -7.45
N PHE A 757 -24.96 -22.20 -7.91
CA PHE A 757 -25.81 -23.34 -7.60
C PHE A 757 -26.33 -23.99 -8.88
N ASN A 758 -26.39 -25.32 -8.91
CA ASN A 758 -27.00 -26.08 -9.99
C ASN A 758 -27.45 -27.44 -9.47
N ASP A 759 -28.74 -27.72 -9.55
CA ASP A 759 -29.33 -29.01 -9.11
C ASP A 759 -29.34 -30.08 -10.21
N ASN A 760 -28.94 -29.71 -11.45
CA ASN A 760 -29.02 -30.55 -12.64
C ASN A 760 -30.46 -31.03 -12.99
N ALA A 761 -31.47 -30.42 -12.39
CA ALA A 761 -32.89 -30.76 -12.58
C ALA A 761 -33.70 -29.57 -13.14
N GLY A 762 -33.03 -28.50 -13.54
CA GLY A 762 -33.64 -27.31 -14.13
C GLY A 762 -33.62 -26.07 -13.24
N LYS A 763 -32.88 -26.11 -12.12
CA LYS A 763 -32.67 -24.94 -11.25
C LYS A 763 -31.18 -24.64 -11.15
N TRP A 764 -30.81 -23.45 -11.55
CA TRP A 764 -29.44 -22.95 -11.34
C TRP A 764 -29.47 -21.46 -11.04
N LEU A 765 -28.46 -21.00 -10.29
CA LEU A 765 -28.29 -19.62 -9.89
C LEU A 765 -26.81 -19.25 -9.80
N ASP A 766 -26.48 -18.17 -10.45
CA ASP A 766 -25.20 -17.49 -10.33
C ASP A 766 -25.43 -16.14 -9.64
N ILE A 767 -24.69 -15.92 -8.54
CA ILE A 767 -24.67 -14.65 -7.83
C ILE A 767 -23.25 -14.11 -7.91
N ASN A 768 -23.10 -12.83 -8.31
CA ASN A 768 -21.81 -12.17 -8.39
C ASN A 768 -20.85 -12.76 -9.41
N GLN A 769 -21.35 -13.38 -10.45
CA GLN A 769 -20.47 -13.73 -11.55
C GLN A 769 -19.79 -12.44 -12.08
N PRO A 770 -18.49 -12.26 -11.88
CA PRO A 770 -17.83 -11.04 -12.27
C PRO A 770 -17.81 -10.92 -13.79
N ASP A 771 -18.38 -9.84 -14.29
CA ASP A 771 -17.84 -9.22 -15.46
C ASP A 771 -16.81 -8.20 -14.97
N THR A 772 -15.89 -7.80 -15.75
CA THR A 772 -14.75 -6.90 -15.62
C THR A 772 -14.81 -5.74 -14.58
N ARG A 773 -15.70 -5.73 -13.62
CA ARG A 773 -15.86 -4.68 -12.60
C ARG A 773 -15.60 -5.25 -11.23
N GLU A 774 -15.01 -4.41 -10.36
CA GLU A 774 -14.72 -4.72 -8.97
C GLU A 774 -15.96 -5.29 -8.27
N THR A 775 -15.79 -6.47 -7.73
CA THR A 775 -16.74 -7.14 -6.87
C THR A 775 -16.12 -7.23 -5.48
N ASP A 776 -16.93 -7.52 -4.47
CA ASP A 776 -16.45 -7.79 -3.12
C ASP A 776 -15.49 -8.99 -3.13
N ASN A 777 -14.20 -8.70 -3.12
CA ASN A 777 -13.15 -9.72 -3.14
C ASN A 777 -12.61 -9.95 -1.73
N ILE A 778 -12.33 -11.21 -1.42
CA ILE A 778 -11.56 -11.54 -0.23
C ILE A 778 -10.10 -11.15 -0.52
N ALA A 779 -9.56 -10.20 0.24
CA ALA A 779 -8.21 -9.69 0.03
C ALA A 779 -7.14 -10.79 0.17
N VAL A 780 -6.03 -10.63 -0.56
CA VAL A 780 -4.89 -11.56 -0.49
C VAL A 780 -3.99 -11.20 0.68
N GLY A 781 -3.44 -12.21 1.35
CA GLY A 781 -2.45 -12.05 2.42
C GLY A 781 -3.02 -11.68 3.79
N GLN A 782 -4.34 -11.52 3.90
CA GLN A 782 -5.02 -11.19 5.15
C GLN A 782 -6.04 -12.25 5.53
N TRP A 783 -6.25 -12.44 6.83
CA TRP A 783 -7.30 -13.28 7.35
C TRP A 783 -8.64 -12.57 7.32
N HIS A 784 -9.65 -13.25 6.77
CA HIS A 784 -11.03 -12.79 6.73
C HIS A 784 -11.96 -13.86 7.26
N LEU A 785 -12.91 -13.47 8.11
CA LEU A 785 -14.04 -14.32 8.45
C LEU A 785 -15.10 -14.23 7.35
N VAL A 786 -15.30 -15.31 6.64
CA VAL A 786 -16.34 -15.43 5.63
C VAL A 786 -17.52 -16.19 6.22
N THR A 787 -18.71 -15.58 6.19
CA THR A 787 -19.95 -16.21 6.65
C THR A 787 -20.97 -16.19 5.52
N VAL A 788 -21.48 -17.37 5.17
CA VAL A 788 -22.50 -17.53 4.14
C VAL A 788 -23.79 -18.05 4.78
N VAL A 789 -24.83 -17.25 4.68
CA VAL A 789 -26.15 -17.56 5.22
C VAL A 789 -27.07 -17.99 4.09
N PHE A 790 -27.68 -19.16 4.25
CA PHE A 790 -28.67 -19.71 3.35
C PHE A 790 -30.03 -19.68 4.04
N SER A 791 -31.02 -19.03 3.40
CA SER A 791 -32.37 -18.92 3.93
C SER A 791 -33.40 -19.38 2.90
N ARG A 792 -34.40 -20.18 3.30
CA ARG A 792 -35.47 -20.59 2.39
C ARG A 792 -36.29 -19.43 1.85
N LYS A 793 -36.36 -18.33 2.59
CA LYS A 793 -37.11 -17.13 2.20
C LYS A 793 -36.17 -16.02 1.80
N ALA A 794 -36.53 -15.32 0.71
CA ALA A 794 -35.80 -14.15 0.27
C ALA A 794 -36.78 -12.99 -0.06
N THR A 795 -36.34 -11.79 0.25
CA THR A 795 -36.95 -10.52 -0.20
C THR A 795 -36.07 -9.88 -1.24
N SER A 796 -36.39 -8.69 -1.74
CA SER A 796 -35.51 -7.94 -2.63
C SER A 796 -34.16 -7.54 -1.97
N THR A 797 -34.11 -7.50 -0.64
CA THR A 797 -32.95 -6.98 0.10
C THR A 797 -32.37 -7.97 1.11
N THR A 798 -33.10 -9.01 1.53
CA THR A 798 -32.69 -9.93 2.59
C THR A 798 -33.03 -11.39 2.26
N GLY A 799 -32.34 -12.32 2.89
CA GLY A 799 -32.57 -13.76 2.76
C GLY A 799 -31.98 -14.36 1.48
N GLY A 800 -32.35 -15.61 1.19
CA GLY A 800 -31.75 -16.37 0.09
C GLY A 800 -30.30 -16.77 0.41
N ILE A 801 -29.35 -16.39 -0.44
CA ILE A 801 -27.91 -16.53 -0.17
C ILE A 801 -27.35 -15.16 0.15
N ALA A 802 -26.74 -15.00 1.31
CA ALA A 802 -26.08 -13.78 1.73
C ALA A 802 -24.66 -14.09 2.21
N VAL A 803 -23.69 -13.33 1.68
CA VAL A 803 -22.26 -13.46 2.03
C VAL A 803 -21.84 -12.26 2.87
N TYR A 804 -21.12 -12.53 3.92
CA TYR A 804 -20.53 -11.52 4.81
C TYR A 804 -19.04 -11.74 4.88
N ILE A 805 -18.27 -10.66 4.74
CA ILE A 805 -16.82 -10.63 4.98
C ILE A 805 -16.60 -9.78 6.23
N ASP A 806 -15.98 -10.33 7.25
CA ASP A 806 -15.73 -9.69 8.54
C ASP A 806 -16.99 -9.07 9.18
N GLY A 807 -18.13 -9.71 8.95
CA GLY A 807 -19.43 -9.25 9.43
C GLY A 807 -20.09 -8.17 8.58
N ALA A 808 -19.44 -7.66 7.56
CA ALA A 808 -20.02 -6.75 6.58
C ALA A 808 -20.69 -7.53 5.43
N ALA A 809 -21.93 -7.18 5.10
CA ALA A 809 -22.59 -7.79 3.96
C ALA A 809 -21.92 -7.36 2.66
N THR A 810 -21.68 -8.31 1.75
CA THR A 810 -21.19 -7.99 0.41
C THR A 810 -22.21 -7.15 -0.37
N LYS A 811 -21.73 -6.24 -1.20
CA LYS A 811 -22.57 -5.29 -1.96
C LYS A 811 -23.26 -5.92 -3.16
N SER A 812 -22.95 -7.13 -3.46
CA SER A 812 -23.30 -7.75 -4.71
C SER A 812 -24.76 -8.21 -4.74
N ASP A 813 -25.46 -7.79 -5.77
CA ASP A 813 -26.88 -8.04 -6.04
C ASP A 813 -27.14 -8.56 -7.46
N ARG A 814 -26.10 -9.03 -8.14
CA ARG A 814 -26.23 -9.61 -9.48
C ARG A 814 -26.69 -11.06 -9.42
N TYR A 815 -27.86 -11.29 -9.93
CA TYR A 815 -28.47 -12.61 -10.02
C TYR A 815 -28.69 -12.97 -11.48
N ASN A 816 -28.24 -14.16 -11.87
CA ASN A 816 -28.52 -14.76 -13.15
C ASN A 816 -28.83 -16.24 -12.93
N GLY A 817 -29.99 -16.70 -13.34
CA GLY A 817 -30.36 -18.07 -13.07
C GLY A 817 -31.62 -18.51 -13.82
N GLU A 818 -32.01 -19.73 -13.54
CA GLU A 818 -33.20 -20.34 -14.12
C GLU A 818 -33.90 -21.23 -13.10
N VAL A 819 -35.21 -21.19 -13.09
CA VAL A 819 -36.09 -22.09 -12.34
C VAL A 819 -37.11 -22.65 -13.31
N ASP A 820 -37.01 -23.94 -13.61
CA ASP A 820 -37.98 -24.71 -14.45
C ASP A 820 -38.26 -24.00 -15.81
N GLY A 821 -37.19 -23.51 -16.46
CA GLY A 821 -37.27 -22.81 -17.76
C GLY A 821 -37.59 -21.33 -17.66
N THR A 822 -37.71 -20.78 -16.45
CA THR A 822 -37.96 -19.35 -16.25
C THR A 822 -36.67 -18.64 -15.80
N THR A 823 -36.24 -17.61 -16.55
CA THR A 823 -35.08 -16.81 -16.21
C THR A 823 -35.29 -16.00 -14.92
N VAL A 824 -34.29 -15.99 -14.04
CA VAL A 824 -34.28 -15.29 -12.76
C VAL A 824 -33.12 -14.29 -12.74
N THR A 825 -33.44 -13.02 -12.48
CA THR A 825 -32.45 -11.91 -12.47
C THR A 825 -32.47 -11.11 -11.18
N THR A 826 -33.26 -11.50 -10.20
CA THR A 826 -33.36 -10.80 -8.90
C THR A 826 -33.36 -11.79 -7.75
N ARG A 827 -32.93 -11.34 -6.59
CA ARG A 827 -32.87 -12.16 -5.36
C ARG A 827 -34.22 -12.86 -5.07
N ALA A 828 -35.29 -12.15 -5.02
CA ALA A 828 -36.59 -12.66 -4.61
C ALA A 828 -37.24 -13.62 -5.62
N ALA A 829 -36.75 -13.67 -6.86
CA ALA A 829 -37.35 -14.47 -7.93
C ALA A 829 -36.88 -15.93 -7.95
N PHE A 830 -35.84 -16.29 -7.19
CA PHE A 830 -35.32 -17.64 -7.14
C PHE A 830 -35.98 -18.52 -6.04
N ASP A 831 -36.06 -19.81 -6.30
CA ASP A 831 -36.54 -20.78 -5.31
C ASP A 831 -35.42 -21.30 -4.44
N TYR A 832 -35.16 -20.63 -3.33
CA TYR A 832 -34.10 -21.01 -2.38
C TYR A 832 -34.37 -22.32 -1.62
N ASN A 833 -35.57 -22.87 -1.70
CA ASN A 833 -35.82 -24.25 -1.16
C ASN A 833 -34.88 -25.24 -1.88
N ALA A 834 -34.66 -25.07 -3.18
CA ALA A 834 -33.75 -25.94 -3.93
C ALA A 834 -32.30 -25.91 -3.38
N VAL A 835 -31.81 -24.71 -2.99
CA VAL A 835 -30.47 -24.53 -2.41
C VAL A 835 -30.40 -25.21 -1.04
N VAL A 836 -31.35 -24.92 -0.16
CA VAL A 836 -31.35 -25.45 1.20
C VAL A 836 -31.53 -26.96 1.19
N ASP A 837 -32.41 -27.48 0.32
CA ASP A 837 -32.58 -28.92 0.15
C ASP A 837 -31.31 -29.60 -0.39
N HIS A 838 -30.56 -28.91 -1.24
CA HIS A 838 -29.27 -29.40 -1.74
C HIS A 838 -28.24 -29.54 -0.60
N LEU A 839 -28.19 -28.59 0.34
CA LEU A 839 -27.33 -28.70 1.53
C LEU A 839 -27.66 -29.95 2.33
N ALA A 840 -28.94 -30.21 2.56
CA ALA A 840 -29.39 -31.39 3.34
C ALA A 840 -29.21 -32.74 2.62
N LYS A 841 -29.02 -32.73 1.30
CA LYS A 841 -28.88 -33.92 0.46
C LYS A 841 -27.46 -34.21 0.03
N SER A 842 -26.59 -33.21 0.03
CA SER A 842 -25.21 -33.35 -0.45
C SER A 842 -24.43 -34.34 0.38
N LYS A 843 -23.81 -35.31 -0.26
CA LYS A 843 -22.96 -36.31 0.40
C LYS A 843 -21.56 -35.82 0.70
N GLU A 844 -21.14 -34.78 0.00
CA GLU A 844 -19.74 -34.30 0.06
C GLU A 844 -19.71 -32.81 0.35
N PHE A 845 -18.90 -32.43 1.31
CA PHE A 845 -18.57 -31.08 1.67
C PHE A 845 -17.06 -30.88 1.52
N TYR A 846 -16.65 -29.84 0.80
CA TYR A 846 -15.25 -29.58 0.49
C TYR A 846 -14.82 -28.17 0.81
N LEU A 847 -13.57 -28.00 1.26
CA LEU A 847 -12.83 -26.74 1.10
C LEU A 847 -11.87 -26.90 -0.09
N GLY A 848 -11.78 -25.88 -0.91
CA GLY A 848 -10.85 -25.84 -2.04
C GLY A 848 -11.24 -26.66 -3.26
N ARG A 849 -12.45 -27.23 -3.32
CA ARG A 849 -12.89 -28.06 -4.43
C ARG A 849 -14.40 -27.94 -4.65
N GLY A 850 -14.85 -28.40 -5.81
CA GLY A 850 -16.29 -28.57 -6.10
C GLY A 850 -16.85 -27.52 -7.06
N SER A 851 -16.13 -26.44 -7.35
CA SER A 851 -16.49 -25.48 -8.39
C SER A 851 -16.10 -25.96 -9.81
N PHE A 852 -16.24 -25.08 -10.79
CA PHE A 852 -15.77 -25.30 -12.16
C PHE A 852 -14.28 -25.07 -12.32
N TRP A 853 -13.62 -24.36 -11.39
CA TRP A 853 -12.22 -23.95 -11.44
C TRP A 853 -11.34 -24.75 -10.47
N GLY A 854 -10.16 -24.24 -10.18
CA GLY A 854 -9.15 -24.92 -9.41
C GLY A 854 -9.35 -24.90 -7.89
N SER A 855 -8.29 -25.28 -7.20
CA SER A 855 -8.15 -25.16 -5.75
C SER A 855 -7.29 -23.94 -5.44
N PRO A 856 -7.58 -23.16 -4.40
CA PRO A 856 -6.80 -21.98 -4.04
C PRO A 856 -5.46 -22.35 -3.41
N ASP A 857 -4.49 -21.46 -3.49
CA ASP A 857 -3.45 -21.35 -2.49
C ASP A 857 -4.01 -20.48 -1.35
N ALA A 858 -4.43 -21.14 -0.27
CA ALA A 858 -5.09 -20.47 0.85
C ALA A 858 -5.00 -21.28 2.14
N CYS A 859 -4.95 -20.57 3.27
CA CYS A 859 -5.09 -21.16 4.59
C CYS A 859 -6.55 -21.03 5.07
N PHE A 860 -7.05 -22.06 5.75
CA PHE A 860 -8.38 -22.09 6.35
C PHE A 860 -8.27 -22.45 7.82
N ASP A 861 -9.23 -21.93 8.60
CA ASP A 861 -9.31 -22.20 10.02
C ASP A 861 -10.75 -22.04 10.53
N ASP A 862 -11.07 -22.62 11.68
CA ASP A 862 -12.36 -22.54 12.38
C ASP A 862 -13.58 -22.63 11.45
N VAL A 863 -13.72 -23.76 10.77
CA VAL A 863 -14.89 -24.00 9.91
C VAL A 863 -16.09 -24.40 10.76
N ILE A 864 -17.13 -23.55 10.76
CA ILE A 864 -18.34 -23.74 11.56
C ILE A 864 -19.57 -23.90 10.67
N VAL A 865 -20.44 -24.83 11.00
CA VAL A 865 -21.70 -25.06 10.31
C VAL A 865 -22.86 -25.00 11.29
N PHE A 866 -23.90 -24.26 10.93
CA PHE A 866 -25.16 -24.16 11.63
C PHE A 866 -26.29 -24.72 10.77
N ASN A 867 -27.23 -25.46 11.39
CA ASN A 867 -28.45 -25.91 10.72
C ASN A 867 -29.59 -24.88 10.74
N ARG A 868 -29.24 -23.61 10.88
CA ARG A 868 -30.16 -22.45 10.82
C ARG A 868 -29.46 -21.22 10.23
N PRO A 869 -30.23 -20.26 9.67
CA PRO A 869 -29.67 -18.99 9.27
C PRO A 869 -29.33 -18.14 10.50
N LEU A 870 -28.12 -17.55 10.53
CA LEU A 870 -27.73 -16.57 11.53
C LEU A 870 -28.15 -15.17 11.07
N ASN A 871 -28.55 -14.31 12.02
CA ASN A 871 -28.75 -12.90 11.77
C ASN A 871 -27.44 -12.10 11.93
N LEU A 872 -27.44 -10.83 11.51
CA LEU A 872 -26.23 -9.99 11.55
C LEU A 872 -25.63 -9.88 12.96
N SER A 873 -26.45 -9.74 13.99
CA SER A 873 -25.97 -9.67 15.38
C SER A 873 -25.25 -10.95 15.82
N GLN A 874 -25.78 -12.11 15.39
CA GLN A 874 -25.15 -13.41 15.64
C GLN A 874 -23.85 -13.57 14.87
N ILE A 875 -23.79 -13.13 13.62
CA ILE A 875 -22.57 -13.14 12.79
C ILE A 875 -21.49 -12.26 13.41
N MET A 876 -21.84 -11.06 13.86
CA MET A 876 -20.91 -10.16 14.54
C MET A 876 -20.40 -10.75 15.86
N SER A 877 -21.29 -11.39 16.63
CA SER A 877 -20.89 -12.09 17.85
C SER A 877 -19.96 -13.27 17.55
N LEU A 878 -20.26 -14.02 16.52
CA LEU A 878 -19.44 -15.15 16.08
C LEU A 878 -18.03 -14.66 15.63
N ARG A 879 -17.97 -13.59 14.82
CA ARG A 879 -16.69 -12.95 14.43
C ARG A 879 -15.84 -12.58 15.65
N ASN A 880 -16.44 -11.92 16.62
CA ASN A 880 -15.73 -11.47 17.82
C ASN A 880 -15.23 -12.65 18.66
N MET A 881 -15.92 -13.79 18.65
CA MET A 881 -15.53 -14.99 19.40
C MET A 881 -14.48 -15.84 18.70
N GLN A 882 -14.49 -15.89 17.38
CA GLN A 882 -13.52 -16.64 16.60
C GLN A 882 -12.15 -15.94 16.47
N ASN A 883 -12.03 -14.72 16.97
CA ASN A 883 -10.78 -14.03 16.92
C ASN A 883 -9.81 -14.60 17.97
N ARG A 884 -9.25 -15.76 17.71
CA ARG A 884 -8.02 -16.35 18.24
C ARG A 884 -8.03 -17.28 19.41
N VAL A 885 -8.96 -17.28 20.35
CA VAL A 885 -8.73 -18.02 21.61
C VAL A 885 -10.01 -18.59 22.21
N PHE A 886 -11.06 -18.63 21.46
CA PHE A 886 -12.26 -19.24 21.97
C PHE A 886 -12.15 -20.77 21.81
N ASP A 887 -12.03 -21.47 22.95
CA ASP A 887 -12.08 -22.92 22.93
C ASP A 887 -13.51 -23.39 22.63
N PHE A 888 -13.78 -23.68 21.38
CA PHE A 888 -15.07 -24.23 20.93
C PHE A 888 -15.41 -25.56 21.56
N ARG A 889 -14.44 -26.34 22.04
CA ARG A 889 -14.68 -27.57 22.83
C ARG A 889 -15.51 -27.26 24.06
N SER A 890 -15.37 -26.07 24.62
CA SER A 890 -16.19 -25.65 25.76
C SER A 890 -17.67 -25.44 25.43
N LEU A 891 -18.03 -25.40 24.15
CA LEU A 891 -19.41 -25.28 23.67
C LEU A 891 -20.02 -26.61 23.31
N ALA A 892 -19.21 -27.63 23.08
CA ALA A 892 -19.72 -29.00 22.97
C ALA A 892 -20.61 -29.29 24.20
N PRO A 893 -21.69 -29.99 24.05
CA PRO A 893 -22.52 -30.39 25.21
C PRO A 893 -21.56 -30.92 26.25
N ALA A 894 -21.49 -30.27 27.42
CA ALA A 894 -20.78 -30.87 28.52
C ALA A 894 -21.39 -32.28 28.67
N GLY A 895 -20.59 -33.30 28.52
CA GLY A 895 -20.99 -34.66 28.84
C GLY A 895 -21.61 -34.59 30.23
N LEU A 896 -22.67 -35.32 30.45
CA LEU A 896 -23.32 -35.35 31.75
C LEU A 896 -22.26 -35.46 32.81
N ARG A 897 -22.23 -34.52 33.77
CA ARG A 897 -21.25 -34.56 34.85
C ARG A 897 -21.31 -35.94 35.50
N GLY A 898 -20.22 -36.67 35.44
CA GLY A 898 -20.16 -38.05 35.88
C GLY A 898 -20.24 -39.08 34.75
N ASP A 899 -20.58 -38.70 33.55
CA ASP A 899 -20.45 -39.51 32.33
C ASP A 899 -18.98 -39.43 31.85
N VAL A 900 -18.19 -40.33 32.40
CA VAL A 900 -16.73 -40.36 32.19
C VAL A 900 -16.36 -41.17 30.95
N ASN A 901 -17.22 -42.11 30.57
CA ASN A 901 -17.02 -42.89 29.35
C ASN A 901 -17.63 -42.27 28.09
N GLY A 902 -18.44 -41.21 28.23
CA GLY A 902 -19.02 -40.46 27.13
C GLY A 902 -20.17 -41.12 26.41
N ASP A 903 -20.87 -42.07 27.06
CA ASP A 903 -21.99 -42.79 26.46
C ASP A 903 -23.35 -42.09 26.65
N GLY A 904 -23.41 -40.99 27.34
CA GLY A 904 -24.59 -40.17 27.59
C GLY A 904 -25.41 -40.61 28.83
N ILE A 905 -24.91 -41.53 29.61
CA ILE A 905 -25.57 -42.07 30.83
C ILE A 905 -24.56 -42.03 31.98
N VAL A 906 -24.98 -41.62 33.17
CA VAL A 906 -24.12 -41.68 34.34
C VAL A 906 -24.45 -42.97 35.12
N ASP A 907 -23.56 -43.96 35.01
CA ASP A 907 -23.78 -45.27 35.63
C ASP A 907 -22.47 -45.93 36.16
N VAL A 908 -22.50 -47.21 36.43
CA VAL A 908 -21.34 -47.96 36.93
C VAL A 908 -20.24 -48.12 35.90
N ALA A 909 -20.50 -47.90 34.64
CA ALA A 909 -19.47 -47.92 33.59
C ALA A 909 -18.52 -46.75 33.75
N ASP A 910 -19.01 -45.55 34.19
CA ASP A 910 -18.22 -44.39 34.47
C ASP A 910 -17.28 -44.57 35.66
N ILE A 911 -17.76 -45.23 36.68
CA ILE A 911 -16.91 -45.63 37.82
C ILE A 911 -15.77 -46.55 37.35
N SER A 912 -16.09 -47.48 36.44
CA SER A 912 -15.06 -48.33 35.85
C SER A 912 -14.06 -47.55 35.01
N ALA A 913 -14.50 -46.51 34.28
CA ALA A 913 -13.66 -45.62 33.52
C ALA A 913 -12.71 -44.81 34.43
N ILE A 914 -13.20 -44.28 35.58
CA ILE A 914 -12.36 -43.61 36.58
C ILE A 914 -11.33 -44.57 37.15
N ILE A 915 -11.71 -45.80 37.48
CA ILE A 915 -10.78 -46.78 37.98
C ILE A 915 -9.69 -47.13 36.99
N SER A 916 -10.02 -47.22 35.71
CA SER A 916 -9.06 -47.41 34.62
C SER A 916 -8.11 -46.22 34.48
N ALA A 917 -8.63 -44.99 34.59
CA ALA A 917 -7.83 -43.77 34.56
C ALA A 917 -6.88 -43.70 35.77
N MET A 918 -7.34 -44.08 36.97
CA MET A 918 -6.46 -44.19 38.18
C MET A 918 -5.39 -45.28 38.01
N ALA A 919 -5.64 -46.30 37.23
CA ALA A 919 -4.65 -47.33 36.88
C ALA A 919 -3.68 -46.91 35.77
N GLY A 920 -3.88 -45.77 35.18
CA GLY A 920 -3.07 -45.26 34.06
C GLY A 920 -3.47 -45.78 32.69
N GLU A 921 -4.65 -46.41 32.60
CA GLU A 921 -5.23 -46.91 31.35
C GLU A 921 -6.17 -45.85 30.75
N THR A 922 -5.69 -45.12 29.74
CA THR A 922 -6.45 -44.03 29.10
C THR A 922 -7.42 -44.47 28.00
N GLY A 923 -7.42 -45.75 27.63
CA GLY A 923 -8.24 -46.28 26.52
C GLY A 923 -9.75 -46.36 26.76
N ALA A 924 -10.21 -46.14 28.00
CA ALA A 924 -11.63 -46.16 28.38
C ALA A 924 -12.26 -44.76 28.48
N LEU A 925 -11.44 -43.71 28.24
CA LEU A 925 -11.87 -42.31 28.29
C LEU A 925 -12.13 -41.82 26.86
N THR A 926 -13.37 -41.79 26.47
CA THR A 926 -13.71 -41.33 25.10
C THR A 926 -14.05 -39.85 25.01
N SER A 927 -14.57 -39.19 26.06
CA SER A 927 -14.91 -37.76 26.06
C SER A 927 -15.17 -37.17 27.45
N GLY A 928 -15.17 -37.96 28.50
CA GLY A 928 -15.51 -37.47 29.85
C GLY A 928 -14.28 -37.13 30.68
N ASN A 929 -14.43 -36.19 31.61
CA ASN A 929 -13.39 -35.82 32.56
C ASN A 929 -13.43 -36.78 33.77
N PRO A 930 -12.40 -37.60 34.01
CA PRO A 930 -12.35 -38.49 35.14
C PRO A 930 -12.15 -37.80 36.51
N ASP A 931 -11.69 -36.55 36.54
CA ASP A 931 -11.72 -35.67 37.71
C ASP A 931 -13.11 -35.02 37.80
N VAL A 932 -14.04 -35.78 38.33
CA VAL A 932 -15.48 -35.46 38.37
C VAL A 932 -15.78 -34.42 39.45
N ASN A 933 -14.99 -34.41 40.52
CA ASN A 933 -15.13 -33.46 41.62
C ASN A 933 -14.40 -32.11 41.32
N GLY A 934 -13.44 -32.09 40.38
CA GLY A 934 -12.72 -30.87 39.93
C GLY A 934 -11.59 -30.45 40.87
N ASP A 935 -11.04 -31.34 41.69
CA ASP A 935 -10.00 -31.03 42.64
C ASP A 935 -8.55 -31.16 42.09
N GLY A 936 -8.44 -31.57 40.82
CA GLY A 936 -7.16 -31.71 40.12
C GLY A 936 -6.51 -33.08 40.31
N SER A 937 -7.15 -34.03 40.98
CA SER A 937 -6.69 -35.40 41.19
C SER A 937 -7.73 -36.40 40.68
N ILE A 938 -7.29 -37.49 40.09
CA ILE A 938 -8.20 -38.59 39.74
C ILE A 938 -8.08 -39.64 40.80
N ASP A 939 -9.07 -39.74 41.72
CA ASP A 939 -9.01 -40.62 42.85
C ASP A 939 -10.41 -41.14 43.32
N VAL A 940 -10.49 -41.74 44.50
CA VAL A 940 -11.70 -42.32 45.05
C VAL A 940 -12.80 -41.27 45.33
N ALA A 941 -12.43 -40.00 45.45
CA ALA A 941 -13.41 -38.91 45.63
C ALA A 941 -14.24 -38.68 44.38
N ASP A 942 -13.67 -38.88 43.19
CA ASP A 942 -14.38 -38.83 41.92
C ASP A 942 -15.41 -39.92 41.80
N ILE A 943 -15.04 -41.16 42.19
CA ILE A 943 -15.96 -42.27 42.24
C ILE A 943 -17.13 -41.95 43.18
N SER A 944 -16.84 -41.37 44.34
CA SER A 944 -17.88 -41.00 45.32
C SER A 944 -18.79 -39.93 44.75
N THR A 945 -18.24 -39.00 43.92
CA THR A 945 -19.00 -37.97 43.25
C THR A 945 -19.94 -38.54 42.17
N VAL A 946 -19.48 -39.52 41.37
CA VAL A 946 -20.32 -40.22 40.38
C VAL A 946 -21.44 -40.98 41.12
N ILE A 947 -21.14 -41.71 42.20
CA ILE A 947 -22.17 -42.44 43.00
C ILE A 947 -23.22 -41.42 43.53
N SER A 948 -22.80 -40.24 43.96
CA SER A 948 -23.71 -39.19 44.43
C SER A 948 -24.60 -38.65 43.32
N ILE A 949 -24.08 -38.50 42.11
CA ILE A 949 -24.85 -38.12 40.93
C ILE A 949 -25.85 -39.20 40.53
N MET A 950 -25.45 -40.47 40.54
CA MET A 950 -26.35 -41.59 40.25
C MET A 950 -27.50 -41.76 41.30
N ALA A 951 -27.27 -41.27 42.51
CA ALA A 951 -28.26 -41.35 43.60
C ALA A 951 -29.22 -40.15 43.66
N SER A 952 -28.93 -39.07 42.90
CA SER A 952 -29.74 -37.87 42.83
C SER A 952 -30.72 -37.91 41.66
#